data_1f8fdd1cc22158e38ca470344b3308b8
#
_entry.id   1f8fdd1cc22158e38ca470344b3308b8
#
_cell.length_a   1.000
_cell.length_b   1.000
_cell.length_c   1.000
_cell.angle_alpha   90.00
_cell.angle_beta   90.00
_cell.angle_gamma   90.00
#
_symmetry.space_group_name_H-M   'P 1'
#
loop_
_entity.id
_entity.type
_entity.pdbx_description
1 polymer ?
#
loop_
_entity_poly.entity_id
_entity_poly.type
_entity_poly.pdbx_seq_one_letter_code
_entity_poly.pdbx_strand_id
1 'polypeptide(L)'
;MMQKGYIYKGLKPVYWCADCNTALAEAEIEYQDDPCYSIYVKFPITDSKGKFDDLGIDLSKAYVVIWTTTTWTLPGNLAICLGPNYEYTFVKVEDEESKSFGQYLLMATELVSTVMDAVGIKKYSTVGSFLGSELELIETDHPFMGRKSPLIVGDHVTLDSGTGCVHTAPGFGLEDFEVCNKYKGMFKIIVPVNEKGVLTEEAGDFAGLKTADANKVIAKRLEDDNTLLAMQKIVHPYPHCWRCHEPIIYRATDQWFCNVDMFKAETVKAIEDVQWIPEWGEERIKNMVNMRSDWCISRQRRWGVPIPILYCEDCGKVIVNDETIKAISDMFRRESSDSWYSKDPSEFIPASVKCECGCNKFRKEMDIFDVWFDSGCTHAAVLQERPELSWPADLYLEGCDQYRGWFQSSLLTSVATTGRAPYKAVCTHGWVVDGKGEVMHKSKGNVVLPEEVISKYGADVLRLWVASLDFHNDVRVSPEMLKQLSEAYRKIRNTARFILGNLGNGDGFNPDTDMVALDKLSDFDKWALSRLDSVIEKVKASYEAFDFYLAYHAIHSFCVVDMSNFYLDIVKDTLYCSAEKSEERRAVQTTMYIILDSLVRLVAPILTFTSDEIWKYMPHKSTDDLRGVPFNQMPEKTGVEISAEFEAKWNKIHAVRDDVLKALEEKRTAGVIGKSLDAGVTIFAEGADFEQLSGYPELAQAFSVSYVNVKNGADGEFKGAVEGVSVTVEKAAGEMCERCWSHAPSVGSDAQYPHLCARCAAVMKLDLG
;
A
#
# COMPACT_ATOMS: atom_id res chain seq x y z
N MET A 1 5.22 -28.70 -7.29
CA MET A 1 5.62 -28.54 -5.88
C MET A 1 5.69 -29.87 -5.15
N MET A 2 4.65 -30.71 -5.20
CA MET A 2 4.64 -32.03 -4.56
C MET A 2 5.78 -32.95 -5.05
N GLN A 3 6.01 -33.06 -6.36
CA GLN A 3 7.12 -33.85 -6.94
C GLN A 3 8.51 -33.36 -6.54
N LYS A 4 8.66 -32.08 -6.22
CA LYS A 4 9.91 -31.50 -5.69
C LYS A 4 10.07 -31.69 -4.18
N GLY A 5 9.09 -32.33 -3.51
CA GLY A 5 9.10 -32.54 -2.08
C GLY A 5 8.79 -31.30 -1.22
N TYR A 6 8.36 -30.21 -1.82
CA TYR A 6 8.03 -28.97 -1.10
C TYR A 6 6.71 -29.07 -0.34
N ILE A 7 5.79 -29.96 -0.78
CA ILE A 7 4.51 -30.18 -0.11
C ILE A 7 4.56 -31.53 0.60
N TYR A 8 4.16 -31.57 1.86
CA TYR A 8 4.12 -32.77 2.69
C TYR A 8 2.94 -32.72 3.67
N LYS A 9 2.52 -33.87 4.18
CA LYS A 9 1.54 -33.99 5.25
C LYS A 9 2.26 -34.29 6.56
N GLY A 10 1.88 -33.60 7.64
CA GLY A 10 2.49 -33.82 8.95
C GLY A 10 1.65 -33.26 10.10
N LEU A 11 1.95 -33.79 11.30
CA LEU A 11 1.39 -33.30 12.55
C LEU A 11 2.21 -32.14 13.06
N LYS A 12 1.61 -30.93 13.11
CA LYS A 12 2.22 -29.73 13.71
C LYS A 12 1.17 -28.85 14.37
N PRO A 13 1.53 -28.05 15.39
CA PRO A 13 0.67 -26.99 15.91
C PRO A 13 0.40 -25.94 14.83
N VAL A 14 -0.86 -25.63 14.64
CA VAL A 14 -1.36 -24.59 13.74
C VAL A 14 -2.35 -23.70 14.46
N TYR A 15 -2.57 -22.51 13.96
CA TYR A 15 -3.74 -21.72 14.35
C TYR A 15 -5.00 -22.50 14.02
N TRP A 16 -5.87 -22.65 15.00
CA TRP A 16 -7.10 -23.42 14.86
C TRP A 16 -8.30 -22.64 15.38
N CYS A 17 -9.28 -22.44 14.54
CA CYS A 17 -10.56 -21.90 14.98
C CYS A 17 -11.50 -23.05 15.36
N ALA A 18 -11.83 -23.16 16.65
CA ALA A 18 -12.70 -24.20 17.17
C ALA A 18 -14.17 -24.01 16.71
N ASP A 19 -14.61 -22.76 16.54
CA ASP A 19 -15.97 -22.44 16.11
C ASP A 19 -16.16 -22.66 14.60
N CYS A 20 -15.17 -22.30 13.78
CA CYS A 20 -15.17 -22.59 12.35
C CYS A 20 -14.71 -24.01 12.02
N ASN A 21 -14.12 -24.71 12.97
CA ASN A 21 -13.59 -26.08 12.85
C ASN A 21 -12.58 -26.22 11.70
N THR A 22 -11.58 -25.34 11.64
CA THR A 22 -10.59 -25.30 10.54
C THR A 22 -9.26 -24.72 10.99
N ALA A 23 -8.17 -25.14 10.33
CA ALA A 23 -6.87 -24.50 10.42
C ALA A 23 -6.91 -23.11 9.80
N LEU A 24 -6.03 -22.22 10.28
CA LEU A 24 -5.85 -20.86 9.80
C LEU A 24 -4.37 -20.60 9.50
N ALA A 25 -4.09 -19.66 8.59
CA ALA A 25 -2.78 -19.09 8.39
C ALA A 25 -2.65 -17.75 9.14
N GLU A 26 -1.44 -17.22 9.22
CA GLU A 26 -1.17 -15.94 9.89
C GLU A 26 -1.96 -14.76 9.29
N ALA A 27 -2.23 -14.77 7.99
CA ALA A 27 -3.04 -13.76 7.31
C ALA A 27 -4.55 -13.85 7.61
N GLU A 28 -4.98 -14.89 8.33
CA GLU A 28 -6.38 -15.16 8.67
C GLU A 28 -6.68 -14.91 10.15
N ILE A 29 -5.78 -14.27 10.88
CA ILE A 29 -5.95 -13.92 12.29
C ILE A 29 -5.93 -12.40 12.47
N GLU A 30 -6.70 -11.93 13.44
CA GLU A 30 -6.77 -10.54 13.89
C GLU A 30 -6.45 -10.50 15.39
N TYR A 31 -5.69 -9.50 15.84
CA TYR A 31 -5.37 -9.35 17.25
C TYR A 31 -6.37 -8.40 17.92
N GLN A 32 -6.92 -8.84 19.06
CA GLN A 32 -7.79 -8.04 19.92
C GLN A 32 -7.28 -8.10 21.36
N ASP A 33 -7.53 -7.04 22.11
CA ASP A 33 -7.15 -6.98 23.53
C ASP A 33 -8.16 -7.75 24.38
N ASP A 34 -7.73 -8.95 24.86
CA ASP A 34 -8.56 -9.81 25.68
C ASP A 34 -8.16 -9.80 27.15
N PRO A 35 -9.13 -9.74 28.08
CA PRO A 35 -8.89 -9.96 29.50
C PRO A 35 -8.71 -11.45 29.77
N CYS A 36 -7.57 -11.81 30.34
CA CYS A 36 -7.30 -13.17 30.79
C CYS A 36 -6.68 -13.22 32.18
N TYR A 37 -6.42 -14.42 32.67
CA TYR A 37 -5.68 -14.63 33.91
C TYR A 37 -4.34 -15.22 33.59
N SER A 38 -3.26 -14.61 34.08
CA SER A 38 -1.96 -15.23 34.17
C SER A 38 -1.80 -15.94 35.50
N ILE A 39 -1.17 -17.10 35.48
CA ILE A 39 -0.94 -17.90 36.68
C ILE A 39 0.52 -18.30 36.84
N TYR A 40 0.97 -18.35 38.10
CA TYR A 40 2.25 -18.89 38.53
C TYR A 40 2.01 -20.27 39.17
N VAL A 41 2.65 -21.30 38.63
CA VAL A 41 2.40 -22.70 39.06
C VAL A 41 3.69 -23.37 39.48
N LYS A 42 3.63 -24.07 40.61
CA LYS A 42 4.73 -24.85 41.18
C LYS A 42 4.72 -26.28 40.67
N PHE A 43 5.84 -26.72 40.11
CA PHE A 43 6.11 -28.12 39.73
C PHE A 43 7.09 -28.73 40.70
N PRO A 44 6.70 -29.75 41.50
CA PRO A 44 7.60 -30.34 42.50
C PRO A 44 8.81 -31.02 41.84
N ILE A 45 10.00 -30.74 42.34
CA ILE A 45 11.22 -31.42 41.90
C ILE A 45 11.31 -32.78 42.59
N THR A 46 11.45 -33.85 41.81
CA THR A 46 11.44 -35.22 42.31
C THR A 46 12.80 -35.93 42.18
N ASP A 47 13.63 -35.49 41.23
CA ASP A 47 15.00 -35.98 41.05
C ASP A 47 15.92 -34.88 40.59
N SER A 48 16.87 -34.49 41.43
CA SER A 48 17.86 -33.44 41.15
C SER A 48 19.09 -33.93 40.38
N LYS A 49 19.18 -35.22 40.12
CA LYS A 49 20.42 -35.90 39.63
C LYS A 49 21.66 -35.57 40.48
N GLY A 50 21.49 -35.32 41.79
CA GLY A 50 22.53 -35.01 42.73
C GLY A 50 23.05 -33.56 42.69
N LYS A 51 22.47 -32.71 41.83
CA LYS A 51 23.00 -31.35 41.59
C LYS A 51 22.77 -30.37 42.74
N PHE A 52 21.86 -30.66 43.66
CA PHE A 52 21.51 -29.78 44.79
C PHE A 52 21.97 -30.29 46.15
N ASP A 53 22.70 -31.42 46.19
CA ASP A 53 23.05 -32.14 47.43
C ASP A 53 23.90 -31.24 48.37
N ASP A 54 24.83 -30.46 47.79
CA ASP A 54 25.74 -29.56 48.55
C ASP A 54 25.05 -28.28 49.03
N LEU A 55 23.81 -27.99 48.57
CA LEU A 55 23.10 -26.73 48.93
C LEU A 55 22.16 -26.90 50.12
N GLY A 56 22.02 -28.16 50.66
CA GLY A 56 21.11 -28.44 51.75
C GLY A 56 19.61 -28.18 51.45
N ILE A 57 19.24 -28.26 50.19
CA ILE A 57 17.87 -28.05 49.72
C ILE A 57 17.04 -29.32 49.99
N ASP A 58 15.98 -29.18 50.75
CA ASP A 58 14.98 -30.25 50.95
C ASP A 58 14.13 -30.40 49.68
N LEU A 59 14.39 -31.43 48.86
CA LEU A 59 13.67 -31.69 47.60
C LEU A 59 12.16 -31.81 47.78
N SER A 60 11.70 -32.26 48.97
CA SER A 60 10.25 -32.36 49.26
C SER A 60 9.57 -30.97 49.31
N LYS A 61 10.33 -29.89 49.35
CA LYS A 61 9.92 -28.51 49.42
C LYS A 61 10.44 -27.68 48.22
N ALA A 62 11.06 -28.31 47.22
CA ALA A 62 11.67 -27.66 46.06
C ALA A 62 10.76 -27.74 44.84
N TYR A 63 10.57 -26.62 44.20
CA TYR A 63 9.66 -26.49 43.06
C TYR A 63 10.29 -25.65 41.95
N VAL A 64 9.98 -25.99 40.68
CA VAL A 64 10.18 -25.10 39.55
C VAL A 64 8.91 -24.26 39.37
N VAL A 65 9.05 -22.99 39.18
CA VAL A 65 7.90 -22.05 38.98
C VAL A 65 7.76 -21.69 37.51
N ILE A 66 6.64 -22.09 36.92
CA ILE A 66 6.28 -21.66 35.57
C ILE A 66 5.25 -20.53 35.62
N TRP A 67 5.15 -19.78 34.52
CA TRP A 67 4.14 -18.77 34.30
C TRP A 67 3.42 -19.05 32.97
N THR A 68 2.09 -18.89 32.96
CA THR A 68 1.29 -19.04 31.75
C THR A 68 0.05 -18.17 31.79
N THR A 69 -0.38 -17.68 30.61
CA THR A 69 -1.68 -17.03 30.39
C THR A 69 -2.73 -18.00 29.87
N THR A 70 -2.34 -19.23 29.50
CA THR A 70 -3.17 -20.21 28.83
C THR A 70 -3.30 -21.46 29.71
N THR A 71 -4.08 -21.35 30.77
CA THR A 71 -4.20 -22.40 31.82
C THR A 71 -4.70 -23.76 31.27
N TRP A 72 -5.60 -23.75 30.28
CA TRP A 72 -6.17 -24.94 29.67
C TRP A 72 -5.15 -25.83 28.92
N THR A 73 -3.94 -25.35 28.63
CA THR A 73 -2.88 -26.12 27.99
C THR A 73 -2.08 -26.99 28.98
N LEU A 74 -2.21 -26.75 30.29
CA LEU A 74 -1.48 -27.49 31.31
C LEU A 74 -1.67 -29.01 31.20
N PRO A 75 -2.87 -29.57 30.94
CA PRO A 75 -3.02 -31.01 30.70
C PRO A 75 -2.15 -31.56 29.57
N GLY A 76 -1.70 -30.73 28.66
CA GLY A 76 -0.79 -31.05 27.55
C GLY A 76 0.69 -30.88 27.86
N ASN A 77 1.06 -30.37 29.06
CA ASN A 77 2.44 -30.21 29.46
C ASN A 77 3.24 -31.51 29.43
N LEU A 78 4.42 -31.49 28.82
CA LEU A 78 5.36 -32.62 28.78
C LEU A 78 6.75 -32.27 29.35
N ALA A 79 7.10 -30.97 29.45
CA ALA A 79 8.40 -30.51 29.92
C ALA A 79 8.31 -29.08 30.44
N ILE A 80 9.38 -28.60 31.06
CA ILE A 80 9.63 -27.20 31.36
C ILE A 80 10.93 -26.80 30.66
N CYS A 81 10.87 -25.79 29.77
CA CYS A 81 12.01 -25.34 28.99
C CYS A 81 12.75 -24.18 29.68
N LEU A 82 14.07 -24.27 29.73
CA LEU A 82 14.98 -23.28 30.26
C LEU A 82 15.86 -22.69 29.15
N GLY A 83 16.29 -21.43 29.29
CA GLY A 83 17.30 -20.86 28.42
C GLY A 83 18.69 -21.42 28.79
N PRO A 84 19.43 -22.05 27.87
CA PRO A 84 20.67 -22.77 28.20
C PRO A 84 21.75 -21.87 28.82
N ASN A 85 21.77 -20.60 28.44
CA ASN A 85 22.79 -19.62 28.86
C ASN A 85 22.29 -18.64 29.92
N TYR A 86 21.06 -18.79 30.40
CA TYR A 86 20.54 -17.97 31.49
C TYR A 86 20.87 -18.56 32.85
N GLU A 87 20.99 -17.70 33.83
CA GLU A 87 21.24 -18.08 35.22
C GLU A 87 19.94 -18.28 35.96
N TYR A 88 19.84 -19.40 36.71
CA TYR A 88 18.70 -19.79 37.50
C TYR A 88 19.13 -19.95 38.97
N THR A 89 18.25 -19.53 39.89
CA THR A 89 18.51 -19.60 41.33
C THR A 89 17.29 -20.13 42.07
N PHE A 90 17.51 -20.78 43.20
CA PHE A 90 16.47 -21.07 44.15
C PHE A 90 16.19 -19.89 45.04
N VAL A 91 14.93 -19.52 45.15
CA VAL A 91 14.43 -18.55 46.12
C VAL A 91 13.85 -19.31 47.32
N LYS A 92 14.49 -19.19 48.46
CA LYS A 92 13.96 -19.70 49.73
C LYS A 92 12.97 -18.70 50.29
N VAL A 93 11.73 -19.12 50.47
CA VAL A 93 10.65 -18.27 51.02
C VAL A 93 10.76 -18.19 52.52
N GLU A 94 11.03 -17.01 53.06
CA GLU A 94 11.19 -16.70 54.47
C GLU A 94 10.01 -15.84 55.01
N ASP A 95 8.99 -15.62 54.22
CA ASP A 95 7.81 -14.88 54.56
C ASP A 95 6.81 -15.83 55.28
N GLU A 96 6.69 -15.67 56.59
CA GLU A 96 5.83 -16.51 57.44
C GLU A 96 4.32 -16.35 57.11
N GLU A 97 3.92 -15.27 56.48
CA GLU A 97 2.55 -15.04 56.05
C GLU A 97 2.22 -15.77 54.73
N SER A 98 3.25 -16.21 53.98
CA SER A 98 3.07 -16.92 52.73
C SER A 98 2.75 -18.39 52.94
N LYS A 99 1.76 -18.93 52.17
CA LYS A 99 1.48 -20.37 52.07
C LYS A 99 2.70 -21.19 51.61
N SER A 100 3.70 -20.58 51.01
CA SER A 100 4.95 -21.20 50.55
C SER A 100 6.09 -21.06 51.51
N PHE A 101 5.85 -20.65 52.75
CA PHE A 101 6.91 -20.55 53.78
C PHE A 101 7.77 -21.80 53.87
N GLY A 102 9.11 -21.60 53.84
CA GLY A 102 10.10 -22.68 53.90
C GLY A 102 10.28 -23.47 52.62
N GLN A 103 9.60 -23.13 51.51
CA GLN A 103 9.78 -23.72 50.19
C GLN A 103 10.94 -23.06 49.41
N TYR A 104 11.49 -23.83 48.44
CA TYR A 104 12.52 -23.40 47.51
C TYR A 104 11.89 -23.32 46.10
N LEU A 105 11.95 -22.14 45.50
CA LEU A 105 11.35 -21.82 44.20
C LEU A 105 12.43 -21.54 43.16
N LEU A 106 12.57 -22.42 42.15
CA LEU A 106 13.55 -22.24 41.06
C LEU A 106 12.96 -21.35 39.96
N MET A 107 13.69 -20.32 39.57
CA MET A 107 13.37 -19.41 38.48
C MET A 107 14.61 -18.69 37.97
N ALA A 108 14.53 -17.97 36.85
CA ALA A 108 15.65 -17.18 36.33
C ALA A 108 16.05 -16.08 37.32
N THR A 109 17.33 -15.94 37.57
CA THR A 109 17.92 -15.01 38.57
C THR A 109 17.49 -13.57 38.33
N GLU A 110 17.46 -13.12 37.07
CA GLU A 110 17.07 -11.76 36.70
C GLU A 110 15.58 -11.45 36.99
N LEU A 111 14.72 -12.47 37.00
CA LEU A 111 13.29 -12.30 37.21
C LEU A 111 12.84 -12.48 38.68
N VAL A 112 13.74 -12.82 39.59
CA VAL A 112 13.40 -13.09 40.99
C VAL A 112 12.60 -11.96 41.63
N SER A 113 13.11 -10.73 41.56
CA SER A 113 12.41 -9.59 42.18
C SER A 113 11.03 -9.36 41.61
N THR A 114 10.90 -9.39 40.28
CA THR A 114 9.62 -9.20 39.57
C THR A 114 8.61 -10.28 39.93
N VAL A 115 9.07 -11.54 39.97
CA VAL A 115 8.20 -12.66 40.34
C VAL A 115 7.78 -12.58 41.81
N MET A 116 8.71 -12.30 42.72
CA MET A 116 8.38 -12.20 44.16
C MET A 116 7.38 -11.08 44.45
N ASP A 117 7.53 -9.95 43.79
CA ASP A 117 6.55 -8.85 43.88
C ASP A 117 5.18 -9.28 43.31
N ALA A 118 5.17 -9.95 42.16
CA ALA A 118 3.95 -10.42 41.50
C ALA A 118 3.17 -11.48 42.32
N VAL A 119 3.89 -12.33 43.07
CA VAL A 119 3.28 -13.35 43.90
C VAL A 119 3.07 -12.90 45.38
N GLY A 120 3.48 -11.69 45.70
CA GLY A 120 3.27 -11.04 46.99
C GLY A 120 4.16 -11.57 48.12
N ILE A 121 5.34 -12.18 47.83
CA ILE A 121 6.28 -12.69 48.80
C ILE A 121 7.31 -11.59 49.11
N LYS A 122 7.34 -11.09 50.36
CA LYS A 122 8.17 -9.95 50.76
C LYS A 122 9.52 -10.30 51.39
N LYS A 123 9.61 -11.52 51.93
CA LYS A 123 10.87 -11.97 52.61
C LYS A 123 11.33 -13.26 51.97
N TYR A 124 12.52 -13.22 51.40
CA TYR A 124 13.17 -14.36 50.74
C TYR A 124 14.68 -14.19 50.69
N SER A 125 15.36 -15.29 50.48
CA SER A 125 16.79 -15.32 50.19
C SER A 125 17.08 -16.21 49.00
N THR A 126 18.19 -15.98 48.29
CA THR A 126 18.60 -16.80 47.14
C THR A 126 19.59 -17.85 47.53
N VAL A 127 19.52 -19.07 46.98
CA VAL A 127 20.34 -20.22 47.29
C VAL A 127 20.79 -20.91 46.02
N GLY A 128 22.11 -20.96 45.80
CA GLY A 128 22.72 -21.53 44.61
C GLY A 128 22.49 -20.73 43.35
N SER A 129 23.28 -20.98 42.33
CA SER A 129 23.18 -20.40 41.01
C SER A 129 23.62 -21.43 39.98
N PHE A 130 22.87 -21.57 38.88
CA PHE A 130 23.05 -22.59 37.86
C PHE A 130 22.80 -21.99 36.48
N LEU A 131 23.56 -22.40 35.49
CA LEU A 131 23.14 -22.18 34.11
C LEU A 131 22.02 -23.11 33.77
N GLY A 132 21.09 -22.68 32.88
CA GLY A 132 19.96 -23.54 32.44
C GLY A 132 20.43 -24.89 31.85
N SER A 133 21.56 -24.89 31.12
CA SER A 133 22.19 -26.10 30.60
C SER A 133 22.65 -27.08 31.67
N GLU A 134 22.95 -26.61 32.88
CA GLU A 134 23.35 -27.48 34.01
C GLU A 134 22.14 -28.16 34.66
N LEU A 135 20.93 -27.60 34.49
CA LEU A 135 19.69 -28.10 35.05
C LEU A 135 18.93 -29.05 34.11
N GLU A 136 19.49 -29.33 32.94
CA GLU A 136 18.89 -30.22 31.95
C GLU A 136 18.65 -31.63 32.50
N LEU A 137 17.47 -32.20 32.17
CA LEU A 137 17.00 -33.51 32.58
C LEU A 137 16.76 -33.68 34.08
N ILE A 138 16.74 -32.64 34.89
CA ILE A 138 16.15 -32.70 36.24
C ILE A 138 14.68 -33.02 36.10
N GLU A 139 14.16 -33.90 36.98
CA GLU A 139 12.77 -34.37 36.92
C GLU A 139 11.89 -33.56 37.86
N THR A 140 10.77 -33.09 37.30
CA THR A 140 9.63 -32.58 38.09
C THR A 140 8.39 -33.41 37.86
N ASP A 141 7.49 -33.41 38.82
CA ASP A 141 6.15 -34.01 38.66
C ASP A 141 5.18 -32.94 38.11
N HIS A 142 4.35 -33.38 37.18
CA HIS A 142 3.22 -32.56 36.77
C HIS A 142 2.22 -32.39 37.95
N PRO A 143 1.71 -31.16 38.23
CA PRO A 143 0.91 -30.91 39.44
C PRO A 143 -0.32 -31.80 39.63
N PHE A 144 -0.94 -32.30 38.57
CA PHE A 144 -2.17 -33.05 38.64
C PHE A 144 -2.34 -34.19 37.60
N MET A 145 -1.40 -34.37 36.64
CA MET A 145 -1.58 -35.39 35.56
C MET A 145 -0.88 -36.71 35.84
N GLY A 146 -0.21 -36.88 36.97
CA GLY A 146 0.45 -38.16 37.34
C GLY A 146 1.58 -38.59 36.40
N ARG A 147 2.25 -37.64 35.73
CA ARG A 147 3.40 -37.85 34.83
C ARG A 147 4.54 -36.92 35.16
N LYS A 148 5.73 -37.26 34.64
CA LYS A 148 6.92 -36.39 34.75
C LYS A 148 6.87 -35.22 33.77
N SER A 149 7.48 -34.11 34.18
CA SER A 149 7.72 -32.92 33.37
C SER A 149 9.19 -32.52 33.52
N PRO A 150 10.13 -33.17 32.81
CA PRO A 150 11.55 -32.91 32.95
C PRO A 150 11.93 -31.52 32.47
N LEU A 151 13.03 -30.94 33.00
CA LEU A 151 13.64 -29.74 32.51
C LEU A 151 14.37 -30.03 31.20
N ILE A 152 14.10 -29.23 30.18
CA ILE A 152 14.79 -29.24 28.88
C ILE A 152 15.35 -27.84 28.57
N VAL A 153 16.18 -27.72 27.54
CA VAL A 153 16.76 -26.43 27.16
C VAL A 153 16.36 -26.03 25.76
N GLY A 154 16.12 -24.74 25.56
CA GLY A 154 15.73 -24.17 24.27
C GLY A 154 16.06 -22.68 24.15
N ASP A 155 16.45 -22.26 22.94
CA ASP A 155 16.89 -20.89 22.66
C ASP A 155 15.73 -19.87 22.57
N HIS A 156 14.48 -20.35 22.53
CA HIS A 156 13.26 -19.52 22.45
C HIS A 156 12.86 -18.94 23.82
N VAL A 157 13.47 -19.38 24.92
CA VAL A 157 13.21 -18.82 26.24
C VAL A 157 13.75 -17.39 26.31
N THR A 158 12.91 -16.44 26.77
CA THR A 158 13.28 -15.04 27.00
C THR A 158 13.10 -14.66 28.46
N LEU A 159 13.67 -13.51 28.85
CA LEU A 159 13.55 -12.96 30.21
C LEU A 159 12.68 -11.68 30.24
N ASP A 160 11.91 -11.42 29.20
CA ASP A 160 11.06 -10.22 29.10
C ASP A 160 9.84 -10.30 30.05
N SER A 161 9.41 -11.51 30.38
CA SER A 161 8.25 -11.76 31.25
C SER A 161 8.26 -13.18 31.84
N GLY A 162 7.39 -13.42 32.82
CA GLY A 162 7.23 -14.74 33.42
C GLY A 162 8.31 -15.07 34.47
N THR A 163 8.84 -16.29 34.40
CA THR A 163 9.81 -16.84 35.38
C THR A 163 11.13 -17.30 34.76
N GLY A 164 11.27 -17.25 33.43
CA GLY A 164 12.35 -17.90 32.71
C GLY A 164 12.26 -19.42 32.62
N CYS A 165 11.23 -20.02 33.23
CA CYS A 165 10.89 -21.44 33.14
C CYS A 165 9.61 -21.59 32.33
N VAL A 166 9.72 -22.01 31.07
CA VAL A 166 8.60 -22.03 30.12
C VAL A 166 7.85 -23.35 30.19
N HIS A 167 6.56 -23.29 30.52
CA HIS A 167 5.63 -24.40 30.39
C HIS A 167 5.60 -24.89 28.94
N THR A 168 6.00 -26.12 28.70
CA THR A 168 6.18 -26.71 27.38
C THR A 168 5.12 -27.72 27.06
N ALA A 169 4.22 -27.40 26.14
CA ALA A 169 3.11 -28.25 25.69
C ALA A 169 3.13 -28.37 24.14
N PRO A 170 3.89 -29.34 23.59
CA PRO A 170 4.17 -29.45 22.16
C PRO A 170 2.94 -29.68 21.27
N GLY A 171 1.79 -29.98 21.84
CA GLY A 171 0.51 -30.03 21.13
C GLY A 171 -0.10 -28.67 20.89
N PHE A 172 0.42 -27.59 21.52
CA PHE A 172 -0.19 -26.24 21.56
C PHE A 172 0.75 -25.08 21.31
N GLY A 173 2.02 -25.34 20.99
CA GLY A 173 3.01 -24.32 20.66
C GLY A 173 4.00 -24.82 19.63
N LEU A 174 4.38 -24.00 18.66
CA LEU A 174 5.33 -24.38 17.61
C LEU A 174 6.75 -24.53 18.19
N GLU A 175 7.19 -23.58 18.99
CA GLU A 175 8.50 -23.62 19.65
C GLU A 175 8.59 -24.81 20.62
N ASP A 176 7.51 -25.11 21.35
CA ASP A 176 7.39 -26.28 22.23
C ASP A 176 7.51 -27.58 21.43
N PHE A 177 6.85 -27.63 20.27
CA PHE A 177 6.91 -28.79 19.37
C PHE A 177 8.33 -28.99 18.82
N GLU A 178 8.97 -27.91 18.36
CA GLU A 178 10.33 -27.96 17.80
C GLU A 178 11.37 -28.37 18.85
N VAL A 179 11.30 -27.80 20.05
CA VAL A 179 12.24 -28.14 21.12
C VAL A 179 12.05 -29.60 21.59
N CYS A 180 10.80 -30.06 21.76
CA CYS A 180 10.54 -31.43 22.14
C CYS A 180 11.03 -32.44 21.08
N ASN A 181 10.97 -32.10 19.79
CA ASN A 181 11.48 -32.94 18.72
C ASN A 181 13.03 -33.07 18.71
N LYS A 182 13.76 -32.14 19.32
CA LYS A 182 15.22 -32.27 19.52
C LYS A 182 15.55 -33.39 20.45
N TYR A 183 14.66 -33.70 21.41
CA TYR A 183 14.78 -34.82 22.37
C TYR A 183 14.15 -36.10 21.82
N LYS A 184 14.72 -36.65 20.72
CA LYS A 184 14.20 -37.77 19.94
C LYS A 184 13.79 -38.95 20.80
N GLY A 185 12.52 -39.34 20.74
CA GLY A 185 11.98 -40.51 21.40
C GLY A 185 11.62 -40.33 22.90
N MET A 186 11.92 -39.17 23.49
CA MET A 186 11.59 -38.86 24.87
C MET A 186 10.13 -38.47 25.05
N PHE A 187 9.60 -37.71 24.09
CA PHE A 187 8.23 -37.20 24.15
C PHE A 187 7.33 -37.80 23.07
N LYS A 188 6.15 -38.28 23.47
CA LYS A 188 5.04 -38.54 22.55
C LYS A 188 4.13 -37.33 22.59
N ILE A 189 4.01 -36.66 21.47
CA ILE A 189 3.14 -35.44 21.36
C ILE A 189 1.70 -35.88 21.69
N ILE A 190 1.09 -35.18 22.61
CA ILE A 190 -0.32 -35.35 23.01
C ILE A 190 -1.09 -34.09 22.72
N VAL A 191 -2.37 -34.22 22.37
CA VAL A 191 -3.25 -33.11 22.01
C VAL A 191 -4.59 -33.28 22.74
N PRO A 192 -4.63 -33.02 24.05
CA PRO A 192 -5.83 -33.27 24.88
C PRO A 192 -6.98 -32.29 24.61
N VAL A 193 -7.13 -31.81 23.36
CA VAL A 193 -8.21 -30.97 22.88
C VAL A 193 -8.65 -31.43 21.49
N ASN A 194 -9.94 -31.60 21.28
CA ASN A 194 -10.49 -31.94 19.97
C ASN A 194 -10.67 -30.73 19.06
N GLU A 195 -11.16 -30.97 17.85
CA GLU A 195 -11.36 -29.91 16.81
C GLU A 195 -12.38 -28.83 17.21
N LYS A 196 -13.26 -29.11 18.18
CA LYS A 196 -14.28 -28.19 18.71
C LYS A 196 -13.83 -27.40 19.94
N GLY A 197 -12.52 -27.45 20.28
CA GLY A 197 -11.99 -26.80 21.46
C GLY A 197 -12.46 -27.42 22.78
N VAL A 198 -12.85 -28.70 22.78
CA VAL A 198 -13.28 -29.44 23.96
C VAL A 198 -12.16 -30.37 24.41
N LEU A 199 -11.84 -30.35 25.68
CA LEU A 199 -10.85 -31.24 26.29
C LEU A 199 -11.28 -32.70 26.16
N THR A 200 -10.36 -33.58 25.72
CA THR A 200 -10.57 -35.00 25.53
C THR A 200 -10.27 -35.80 26.82
N GLU A 201 -10.50 -37.12 26.80
CA GLU A 201 -10.15 -38.03 27.91
C GLU A 201 -8.66 -37.97 28.30
N GLU A 202 -7.77 -37.55 27.36
CA GLU A 202 -6.35 -37.36 27.67
C GLU A 202 -6.10 -36.19 28.64
N ALA A 203 -7.09 -35.29 28.84
CA ALA A 203 -7.04 -34.25 29.87
C ALA A 203 -7.46 -34.68 31.26
N GLY A 204 -7.75 -35.96 31.46
CA GLY A 204 -8.16 -36.55 32.75
C GLY A 204 -9.44 -35.94 33.31
N ASP A 205 -9.40 -35.45 34.55
CA ASP A 205 -10.56 -34.90 35.27
C ASP A 205 -11.22 -33.70 34.57
N PHE A 206 -10.58 -33.10 33.55
CA PHE A 206 -11.07 -31.94 32.81
C PHE A 206 -11.73 -32.30 31.49
N ALA A 207 -11.85 -33.58 31.16
CA ALA A 207 -12.48 -34.07 29.93
C ALA A 207 -13.91 -33.50 29.78
N GLY A 208 -14.28 -33.11 28.55
CA GLY A 208 -15.60 -32.57 28.24
C GLY A 208 -15.77 -31.05 28.45
N LEU A 209 -14.81 -30.37 29.08
CA LEU A 209 -14.84 -28.92 29.24
C LEU A 209 -14.36 -28.21 27.95
N LYS A 210 -14.98 -27.09 27.63
CA LYS A 210 -14.41 -26.17 26.62
C LYS A 210 -13.16 -25.49 27.18
N THR A 211 -12.21 -25.14 26.33
CA THR A 211 -10.95 -24.48 26.72
C THR A 211 -11.16 -23.25 27.58
N ALA A 212 -12.14 -22.40 27.24
CA ALA A 212 -12.46 -21.19 28.01
C ALA A 212 -12.94 -21.49 29.44
N ASP A 213 -13.78 -22.54 29.61
CA ASP A 213 -14.30 -22.97 30.91
C ASP A 213 -13.24 -23.70 31.73
N ALA A 214 -12.39 -24.45 31.06
CA ALA A 214 -11.32 -25.24 31.69
C ALA A 214 -10.31 -24.37 32.46
N ASN A 215 -10.06 -23.13 32.00
CA ASN A 215 -9.15 -22.19 32.67
C ASN A 215 -9.48 -22.01 34.16
N LYS A 216 -10.76 -21.82 34.48
CA LYS A 216 -11.23 -21.60 35.87
C LYS A 216 -11.17 -22.90 36.71
N VAL A 217 -11.55 -24.02 36.11
CA VAL A 217 -11.60 -25.30 36.79
C VAL A 217 -10.18 -25.78 37.11
N ILE A 218 -9.24 -25.65 36.16
CA ILE A 218 -7.84 -26.01 36.38
C ILE A 218 -7.19 -25.11 37.42
N ALA A 219 -7.42 -23.76 37.34
CA ALA A 219 -6.89 -22.83 38.34
C ALA A 219 -7.40 -23.17 39.75
N LYS A 220 -8.66 -23.58 39.89
CA LYS A 220 -9.24 -24.01 41.18
C LYS A 220 -8.58 -25.30 41.67
N ARG A 221 -8.36 -26.29 40.80
CA ARG A 221 -7.64 -27.53 41.13
C ARG A 221 -6.21 -27.26 41.62
N LEU A 222 -5.48 -26.38 40.95
CA LEU A 222 -4.11 -25.96 41.36
C LEU A 222 -4.12 -25.26 42.75
N GLU A 223 -5.16 -24.49 43.05
CA GLU A 223 -5.33 -23.87 44.37
C GLU A 223 -5.60 -24.91 45.45
N ASP A 224 -6.50 -25.85 45.18
CA ASP A 224 -6.87 -26.91 46.12
C ASP A 224 -5.67 -27.86 46.39
N ASP A 225 -4.84 -28.14 45.38
CA ASP A 225 -3.60 -28.92 45.50
C ASP A 225 -2.41 -28.12 46.03
N ASN A 226 -2.60 -26.86 46.36
CA ASN A 226 -1.58 -25.93 46.86
C ASN A 226 -0.37 -25.76 45.92
N THR A 227 -0.56 -25.92 44.60
CA THR A 227 0.43 -25.73 43.56
C THR A 227 0.29 -24.42 42.81
N LEU A 228 -0.83 -23.70 42.96
CA LEU A 228 -1.02 -22.33 42.49
C LEU A 228 -0.27 -21.38 43.44
N LEU A 229 0.74 -20.64 42.90
CA LEU A 229 1.50 -19.65 43.68
C LEU A 229 0.80 -18.28 43.66
N ALA A 230 0.35 -17.83 42.48
CA ALA A 230 -0.43 -16.62 42.32
C ALA A 230 -1.28 -16.65 41.04
N MET A 231 -2.31 -15.81 41.00
CA MET A 231 -3.13 -15.56 39.81
C MET A 231 -3.40 -14.07 39.69
N GLN A 232 -3.18 -13.52 38.48
CA GLN A 232 -3.34 -12.09 38.21
C GLN A 232 -4.21 -11.89 36.97
N LYS A 233 -5.07 -10.87 37.00
CA LYS A 233 -5.85 -10.47 35.83
C LYS A 233 -5.01 -9.55 34.96
N ILE A 234 -4.88 -9.87 33.70
CA ILE A 234 -4.15 -9.08 32.70
C ILE A 234 -5.01 -8.87 31.45
N VAL A 235 -4.63 -7.90 30.64
CA VAL A 235 -5.16 -7.68 29.28
C VAL A 235 -4.00 -7.75 28.34
N HIS A 236 -4.13 -8.56 27.29
CA HIS A 236 -3.08 -8.66 26.27
C HIS A 236 -3.69 -8.92 24.89
N PRO A 237 -2.97 -8.57 23.79
CA PRO A 237 -3.38 -8.90 22.44
C PRO A 237 -3.49 -10.42 22.27
N TYR A 238 -4.67 -10.90 21.89
CA TYR A 238 -4.92 -12.34 21.63
C TYR A 238 -5.40 -12.54 20.20
N PRO A 239 -4.96 -13.61 19.50
CA PRO A 239 -5.36 -13.87 18.13
C PRO A 239 -6.80 -14.38 18.03
N HIS A 240 -7.56 -13.78 17.11
CA HIS A 240 -8.94 -14.11 16.78
C HIS A 240 -9.07 -14.55 15.33
N CYS A 241 -10.07 -15.33 15.03
CA CYS A 241 -10.40 -15.74 13.67
C CYS A 241 -10.96 -14.54 12.88
N TRP A 242 -10.38 -14.21 11.75
CA TRP A 242 -10.83 -13.10 10.88
C TRP A 242 -12.30 -13.20 10.43
N ARG A 243 -12.90 -14.41 10.51
CA ARG A 243 -14.24 -14.70 10.00
C ARG A 243 -15.34 -14.64 11.06
N CYS A 244 -15.13 -15.34 12.18
CA CYS A 244 -16.12 -15.38 13.26
C CYS A 244 -15.78 -14.44 14.42
N HIS A 245 -14.56 -13.86 14.41
CA HIS A 245 -14.01 -12.98 15.44
C HIS A 245 -13.91 -13.61 16.84
N GLU A 246 -14.03 -14.94 16.92
CA GLU A 246 -13.84 -15.67 18.18
C GLU A 246 -12.35 -15.99 18.42
N PRO A 247 -11.93 -16.11 19.68
CA PRO A 247 -10.55 -16.46 20.02
C PRO A 247 -10.14 -17.80 19.41
N ILE A 248 -8.95 -17.87 18.87
CA ILE A 248 -8.40 -19.11 18.31
C ILE A 248 -7.60 -19.88 19.36
N ILE A 249 -7.27 -21.13 19.05
CA ILE A 249 -6.32 -21.95 19.80
C ILE A 249 -5.15 -22.36 18.91
N TYR A 250 -4.00 -22.69 19.51
CA TYR A 250 -2.99 -23.48 18.84
C TYR A 250 -3.31 -24.95 19.07
N ARG A 251 -3.25 -25.78 18.02
CA ARG A 251 -3.56 -27.21 18.12
C ARG A 251 -2.73 -27.99 17.09
N ALA A 252 -1.98 -29.00 17.56
CA ALA A 252 -1.32 -29.91 16.63
C ALA A 252 -2.38 -30.80 15.95
N THR A 253 -2.31 -30.83 14.61
CA THR A 253 -3.21 -31.58 13.76
C THR A 253 -2.51 -31.96 12.47
N ASP A 254 -2.94 -33.08 11.86
CA ASP A 254 -2.42 -33.52 10.57
C ASP A 254 -2.91 -32.58 9.47
N GLN A 255 -1.99 -31.84 8.88
CA GLN A 255 -2.26 -30.85 7.84
C GLN A 255 -1.30 -31.04 6.66
N TRP A 256 -1.67 -30.43 5.52
CA TRP A 256 -0.76 -30.27 4.39
C TRP A 256 0.03 -28.99 4.54
N PHE A 257 1.34 -29.09 4.38
CA PHE A 257 2.27 -27.98 4.50
C PHE A 257 3.09 -27.81 3.23
N CYS A 258 3.39 -26.56 2.90
CA CYS A 258 4.45 -26.20 1.98
C CYS A 258 5.69 -25.80 2.80
N ASN A 259 6.77 -26.55 2.65
CA ASN A 259 8.06 -26.28 3.30
C ASN A 259 8.79 -25.16 2.53
N VAL A 260 8.65 -23.93 3.00
CA VAL A 260 9.24 -22.74 2.38
C VAL A 260 10.76 -22.73 2.54
N ASP A 261 11.30 -23.31 3.61
CA ASP A 261 12.75 -23.35 3.87
C ASP A 261 13.54 -24.01 2.73
N MET A 262 12.92 -24.96 2.03
CA MET A 262 13.57 -25.68 0.93
C MET A 262 13.88 -24.83 -0.30
N PHE A 263 13.20 -23.69 -0.48
CA PHE A 263 13.40 -22.77 -1.64
C PHE A 263 13.43 -21.30 -1.22
N LYS A 264 13.62 -21.04 0.09
CA LYS A 264 13.69 -19.69 0.65
C LYS A 264 14.80 -18.84 0.02
N ALA A 265 15.99 -19.42 -0.16
CA ALA A 265 17.13 -18.71 -0.73
C ALA A 265 16.85 -18.26 -2.19
N GLU A 266 16.23 -19.13 -2.99
CA GLU A 266 15.83 -18.78 -4.36
C GLU A 266 14.74 -17.71 -4.34
N THR A 267 13.82 -17.75 -3.36
CA THR A 267 12.78 -16.73 -3.22
C THR A 267 13.37 -15.37 -2.87
N VAL A 268 14.30 -15.30 -1.92
CA VAL A 268 14.98 -14.05 -1.56
C VAL A 268 15.74 -13.48 -2.76
N LYS A 269 16.42 -14.34 -3.54
CA LYS A 269 17.09 -13.90 -4.76
C LYS A 269 16.10 -13.38 -5.82
N ALA A 270 14.94 -14.03 -5.99
CA ALA A 270 13.94 -13.60 -6.96
C ALA A 270 13.30 -12.24 -6.60
N ILE A 271 13.30 -11.84 -5.32
CA ILE A 271 12.85 -10.52 -4.87
C ILE A 271 13.75 -9.40 -5.38
N GLU A 272 15.06 -9.65 -5.53
CA GLU A 272 16.06 -8.67 -5.99
C GLU A 272 15.89 -8.29 -7.47
N ASP A 273 15.24 -9.15 -8.25
CA ASP A 273 14.96 -8.91 -9.67
C ASP A 273 13.65 -8.11 -9.91
N VAL A 274 12.93 -7.71 -8.84
CA VAL A 274 11.65 -7.03 -8.90
C VAL A 274 11.81 -5.55 -8.57
N GLN A 275 11.16 -4.67 -9.33
CA GLN A 275 11.05 -3.25 -9.00
C GLN A 275 9.99 -3.06 -7.92
N TRP A 276 10.40 -2.55 -6.76
CA TRP A 276 9.49 -2.26 -5.64
C TRP A 276 9.18 -0.77 -5.57
N ILE A 277 7.89 -0.44 -5.55
CA ILE A 277 7.37 0.92 -5.49
C ILE A 277 6.41 1.01 -4.30
N PRO A 278 6.81 1.68 -3.20
CA PRO A 278 8.12 2.29 -2.92
C PRO A 278 9.23 1.26 -2.63
N GLU A 279 10.48 1.67 -2.71
CA GLU A 279 11.67 0.82 -2.57
C GLU A 279 11.73 0.02 -1.25
N TRP A 280 11.19 0.55 -0.14
CA TRP A 280 11.16 -0.16 1.15
C TRP A 280 10.38 -1.50 1.09
N GLY A 281 9.57 -1.71 0.05
CA GLY A 281 8.84 -2.95 -0.17
C GLY A 281 9.75 -4.17 -0.31
N GLU A 282 10.94 -4.01 -0.88
CA GLU A 282 11.93 -5.08 -1.02
C GLU A 282 12.36 -5.65 0.33
N GLU A 283 12.78 -4.77 1.24
CA GLU A 283 13.23 -5.19 2.56
C GLU A 283 12.08 -5.82 3.37
N ARG A 284 10.89 -5.26 3.24
CA ARG A 284 9.69 -5.77 3.93
C ARG A 284 9.35 -7.20 3.51
N ILE A 285 9.32 -7.49 2.21
CA ILE A 285 8.99 -8.83 1.72
C ILE A 285 10.12 -9.83 2.02
N LYS A 286 11.40 -9.40 1.92
CA LYS A 286 12.56 -10.24 2.30
C LYS A 286 12.46 -10.68 3.76
N ASN A 287 12.18 -9.76 4.67
CA ASN A 287 12.05 -10.06 6.10
C ASN A 287 10.90 -11.04 6.35
N MET A 288 9.73 -10.81 5.73
CA MET A 288 8.58 -11.72 5.87
C MET A 288 8.86 -13.13 5.34
N VAL A 289 9.58 -13.25 4.22
CA VAL A 289 9.96 -14.56 3.66
C VAL A 289 11.01 -15.25 4.55
N ASN A 290 11.99 -14.50 5.06
CA ASN A 290 13.03 -15.04 5.95
C ASN A 290 12.46 -15.58 7.26
N MET A 291 11.44 -14.96 7.81
CA MET A 291 10.78 -15.40 9.05
C MET A 291 9.81 -16.57 8.83
N ARG A 292 9.46 -16.89 7.59
CA ARG A 292 8.48 -17.94 7.29
C ARG A 292 9.18 -19.30 7.14
N SER A 293 8.65 -20.31 7.82
CA SER A 293 9.12 -21.69 7.69
C SER A 293 8.15 -22.55 6.88
N ASP A 294 7.06 -22.96 7.47
CA ASP A 294 6.04 -23.79 6.85
C ASP A 294 4.76 -22.98 6.58
N TRP A 295 4.13 -23.27 5.46
CA TRP A 295 2.82 -22.72 5.15
C TRP A 295 1.77 -23.84 5.19
N CYS A 296 0.86 -23.80 6.17
CA CYS A 296 -0.29 -24.69 6.23
C CYS A 296 -1.26 -24.36 5.09
N ILE A 297 -1.32 -25.24 4.09
CA ILE A 297 -2.10 -25.04 2.86
C ILE A 297 -3.44 -25.79 2.84
N SER A 298 -3.78 -26.56 3.86
CA SER A 298 -5.05 -27.28 3.94
C SER A 298 -6.06 -26.57 4.83
N ARG A 299 -7.33 -26.62 4.43
CA ARG A 299 -8.48 -26.08 5.18
C ARG A 299 -9.62 -27.10 5.21
N GLN A 300 -10.28 -27.21 6.35
CA GLN A 300 -11.41 -28.10 6.58
C GLN A 300 -12.74 -27.41 6.24
N ARG A 301 -12.82 -26.89 5.01
CA ARG A 301 -13.98 -26.18 4.47
C ARG A 301 -14.47 -26.83 3.17
N ARG A 302 -15.62 -26.37 2.64
CA ARG A 302 -16.23 -26.93 1.42
C ARG A 302 -16.11 -25.98 0.22
N TRP A 303 -16.08 -24.67 0.46
CA TRP A 303 -15.97 -23.68 -0.61
C TRP A 303 -14.50 -23.39 -0.87
N GLY A 304 -13.98 -23.88 -1.97
CA GLY A 304 -12.59 -23.72 -2.39
C GLY A 304 -12.16 -24.87 -3.32
N VAL A 305 -10.91 -24.84 -3.76
CA VAL A 305 -10.33 -25.88 -4.62
C VAL A 305 -9.92 -27.07 -3.76
N PRO A 306 -10.44 -28.29 -4.00
CA PRO A 306 -10.04 -29.47 -3.24
C PRO A 306 -8.59 -29.84 -3.52
N ILE A 307 -7.89 -30.33 -2.51
CA ILE A 307 -6.51 -30.83 -2.63
C ILE A 307 -6.54 -32.12 -3.45
N PRO A 308 -5.94 -32.15 -4.67
CA PRO A 308 -6.11 -33.24 -5.63
C PRO A 308 -5.22 -34.45 -5.31
N ILE A 309 -5.32 -34.98 -4.11
CA ILE A 309 -4.49 -36.07 -3.59
C ILE A 309 -5.35 -37.27 -3.25
N LEU A 310 -4.82 -38.46 -3.57
CA LEU A 310 -5.42 -39.74 -3.27
C LEU A 310 -4.58 -40.48 -2.22
N TYR A 311 -5.26 -41.36 -1.46
CA TYR A 311 -4.63 -42.30 -0.53
C TYR A 311 -4.99 -43.71 -0.92
N CYS A 312 -4.04 -44.61 -0.84
CA CYS A 312 -4.30 -46.02 -0.95
C CYS A 312 -5.18 -46.52 0.22
N GLU A 313 -6.26 -47.24 -0.08
CA GLU A 313 -7.16 -47.72 0.97
C GLU A 313 -6.50 -48.81 1.86
N ASP A 314 -5.58 -49.63 1.32
CA ASP A 314 -4.96 -50.71 2.05
C ASP A 314 -3.81 -50.26 2.96
N CYS A 315 -2.90 -49.40 2.44
CA CYS A 315 -1.68 -49.03 3.18
C CYS A 315 -1.63 -47.56 3.60
N GLY A 316 -2.60 -46.72 3.20
CA GLY A 316 -2.66 -45.32 3.56
C GLY A 316 -1.66 -44.41 2.83
N LYS A 317 -0.79 -44.95 1.95
CA LYS A 317 0.20 -44.14 1.23
C LYS A 317 -0.47 -43.13 0.33
N VAL A 318 0.13 -41.94 0.25
CA VAL A 318 -0.24 -40.89 -0.69
C VAL A 318 0.09 -41.31 -2.12
N ILE A 319 -0.86 -41.14 -3.02
CA ILE A 319 -0.74 -41.44 -4.47
C ILE A 319 -0.79 -40.14 -5.23
N VAL A 320 0.35 -39.68 -5.74
CA VAL A 320 0.53 -38.51 -6.55
C VAL A 320 1.58 -38.77 -7.62
N ASN A 321 1.20 -38.76 -8.87
CA ASN A 321 2.08 -38.85 -10.03
C ASN A 321 1.45 -38.11 -11.22
N ASP A 322 2.17 -38.01 -12.32
CA ASP A 322 1.71 -37.29 -13.51
C ASP A 322 0.39 -37.83 -14.06
N GLU A 323 0.19 -39.14 -14.00
CA GLU A 323 -1.03 -39.81 -14.50
C GLU A 323 -2.25 -39.45 -13.65
N THR A 324 -2.12 -39.47 -12.31
CA THR A 324 -3.21 -39.11 -11.40
C THR A 324 -3.53 -37.62 -11.48
N ILE A 325 -2.52 -36.77 -11.50
CA ILE A 325 -2.70 -35.30 -11.60
C ILE A 325 -3.36 -34.94 -12.93
N LYS A 326 -2.92 -35.54 -14.02
CA LYS A 326 -3.54 -35.32 -15.34
C LYS A 326 -5.01 -35.75 -15.36
N ALA A 327 -5.31 -36.94 -14.83
CA ALA A 327 -6.67 -37.46 -14.81
C ALA A 327 -7.62 -36.56 -13.99
N ILE A 328 -7.16 -36.06 -12.85
CA ILE A 328 -7.91 -35.14 -11.98
C ILE A 328 -8.09 -33.78 -12.69
N SER A 329 -7.03 -33.23 -13.27
CA SER A 329 -7.08 -31.96 -14.01
C SER A 329 -8.04 -32.06 -15.21
N ASP A 330 -8.00 -33.15 -15.96
CA ASP A 330 -8.89 -33.36 -17.11
C ASP A 330 -10.36 -33.48 -16.64
N MET A 331 -10.62 -34.12 -15.50
CA MET A 331 -11.95 -34.20 -14.89
C MET A 331 -12.44 -32.80 -14.49
N PHE A 332 -11.62 -32.02 -13.75
CA PHE A 332 -11.97 -30.66 -13.34
C PHE A 332 -12.25 -29.74 -14.55
N ARG A 333 -11.46 -29.86 -15.62
CA ARG A 333 -11.64 -29.08 -16.85
C ARG A 333 -12.99 -29.39 -17.53
N ARG A 334 -13.45 -30.63 -17.52
CA ARG A 334 -14.71 -31.03 -18.11
C ARG A 334 -15.95 -30.72 -17.25
N GLU A 335 -15.83 -30.88 -15.94
CA GLU A 335 -16.99 -31.02 -15.04
C GLU A 335 -16.94 -30.11 -13.79
N SER A 336 -15.96 -29.22 -13.70
CA SER A 336 -15.60 -28.42 -12.52
C SER A 336 -14.99 -29.21 -11.36
N SER A 337 -14.43 -28.48 -10.38
CA SER A 337 -13.87 -29.07 -9.16
C SER A 337 -14.90 -29.74 -8.25
N ASP A 338 -16.20 -29.44 -8.41
CA ASP A 338 -17.30 -30.08 -7.66
C ASP A 338 -17.39 -31.59 -7.93
N SER A 339 -16.92 -32.04 -9.10
CA SER A 339 -16.82 -33.44 -9.46
C SER A 339 -15.93 -34.25 -8.49
N TRP A 340 -15.00 -33.59 -7.79
CA TRP A 340 -14.20 -34.23 -6.74
C TRP A 340 -15.05 -34.82 -5.61
N TYR A 341 -16.12 -34.14 -5.25
CA TYR A 341 -17.00 -34.58 -4.16
C TYR A 341 -18.05 -35.59 -4.61
N SER A 342 -18.49 -35.53 -5.84
CA SER A 342 -19.60 -36.35 -6.36
C SER A 342 -19.19 -37.71 -6.96
N LYS A 343 -17.92 -37.80 -7.46
CA LYS A 343 -17.44 -38.99 -8.18
C LYS A 343 -16.57 -39.89 -7.30
N ASP A 344 -16.64 -41.21 -7.54
CA ASP A 344 -15.68 -42.17 -6.96
C ASP A 344 -14.36 -42.12 -7.74
N PRO A 345 -13.18 -42.33 -7.09
CA PRO A 345 -11.89 -42.36 -7.77
C PRO A 345 -11.82 -43.33 -8.95
N SER A 346 -12.52 -44.47 -8.87
CA SER A 346 -12.57 -45.44 -9.97
C SER A 346 -13.20 -44.94 -11.27
N GLU A 347 -13.96 -43.85 -11.22
CA GLU A 347 -14.61 -43.23 -12.40
C GLU A 347 -13.68 -42.35 -13.23
N PHE A 348 -12.60 -41.84 -12.63
CA PHE A 348 -11.70 -40.90 -13.32
C PHE A 348 -10.21 -41.26 -13.25
N ILE A 349 -9.80 -42.15 -12.30
CA ILE A 349 -8.42 -42.63 -12.22
C ILE A 349 -8.23 -43.81 -13.15
N PRO A 350 -7.22 -43.80 -14.05
CA PRO A 350 -6.94 -44.91 -14.93
C PRO A 350 -6.69 -46.23 -14.16
N ALA A 351 -7.17 -47.34 -14.68
CA ALA A 351 -6.97 -48.69 -14.06
C ALA A 351 -5.50 -49.13 -14.01
N SER A 352 -4.62 -48.46 -14.78
CA SER A 352 -3.16 -48.62 -14.73
C SER A 352 -2.55 -48.15 -13.42
N VAL A 353 -3.17 -47.21 -12.72
CA VAL A 353 -2.66 -46.61 -11.48
C VAL A 353 -2.82 -47.65 -10.35
N LYS A 354 -1.69 -47.99 -9.74
CA LYS A 354 -1.63 -48.88 -8.59
C LYS A 354 -0.71 -48.35 -7.51
N CYS A 355 -1.03 -48.56 -6.29
CA CYS A 355 -0.12 -48.35 -5.16
C CYS A 355 1.04 -49.37 -5.21
N GLU A 356 2.18 -49.05 -4.63
CA GLU A 356 3.32 -49.97 -4.46
C GLU A 356 2.95 -51.27 -3.76
N CYS A 357 1.93 -51.26 -2.90
CA CYS A 357 1.38 -52.48 -2.26
C CYS A 357 0.50 -53.34 -3.20
N GLY A 358 0.26 -52.87 -4.45
CA GLY A 358 -0.55 -53.57 -5.44
C GLY A 358 -2.03 -53.16 -5.43
N CYS A 359 -2.49 -52.43 -4.45
CA CYS A 359 -3.88 -51.94 -4.35
C CYS A 359 -4.21 -50.92 -5.45
N ASN A 360 -5.43 -50.96 -5.97
CA ASN A 360 -5.98 -50.00 -6.96
C ASN A 360 -7.25 -49.29 -6.46
N LYS A 361 -7.50 -49.38 -5.15
CA LYS A 361 -8.59 -48.62 -4.50
C LYS A 361 -8.04 -47.43 -3.76
N PHE A 362 -8.68 -46.29 -3.97
CA PHE A 362 -8.20 -45.01 -3.45
C PHE A 362 -9.31 -44.24 -2.77
N ARG A 363 -9.00 -43.59 -1.64
CA ARG A 363 -9.82 -42.55 -1.04
C ARG A 363 -9.26 -41.17 -1.37
N LYS A 364 -10.12 -40.18 -1.46
CA LYS A 364 -9.77 -38.79 -1.76
C LYS A 364 -9.38 -38.03 -0.49
N GLU A 365 -8.48 -37.05 -0.63
CA GLU A 365 -8.37 -35.97 0.34
C GLU A 365 -9.63 -35.11 0.29
N MET A 366 -10.14 -34.71 1.45
CA MET A 366 -11.39 -33.97 1.53
C MET A 366 -11.18 -32.51 1.95
N ASP A 367 -9.97 -32.14 2.32
CA ASP A 367 -9.60 -30.78 2.60
C ASP A 367 -9.46 -29.98 1.31
N ILE A 368 -9.67 -28.68 1.43
CA ILE A 368 -9.46 -27.71 0.32
C ILE A 368 -8.15 -26.97 0.54
N PHE A 369 -7.66 -26.33 -0.50
CA PHE A 369 -6.53 -25.41 -0.37
C PHE A 369 -6.88 -24.15 0.43
N ASP A 370 -5.89 -23.58 1.06
CA ASP A 370 -5.88 -22.20 1.52
C ASP A 370 -6.19 -21.27 0.34
N VAL A 371 -7.12 -20.34 0.51
CA VAL A 371 -7.49 -19.36 -0.55
C VAL A 371 -6.29 -18.54 -1.00
N TRP A 372 -5.31 -18.32 -0.13
CA TRP A 372 -4.06 -17.65 -0.49
C TRP A 372 -3.17 -18.51 -1.40
N PHE A 373 -3.27 -19.83 -1.32
CA PHE A 373 -2.63 -20.74 -2.28
C PHE A 373 -3.32 -20.67 -3.64
N ASP A 374 -4.65 -20.67 -3.66
CA ASP A 374 -5.44 -20.54 -4.90
C ASP A 374 -5.14 -19.22 -5.59
N SER A 375 -5.24 -18.10 -4.88
CA SER A 375 -4.95 -16.77 -5.42
C SER A 375 -3.47 -16.62 -5.80
N GLY A 376 -2.56 -17.23 -5.04
CA GLY A 376 -1.13 -17.26 -5.34
C GLY A 376 -0.81 -17.95 -6.67
N CYS A 377 -1.65 -18.89 -7.12
CA CYS A 377 -1.48 -19.58 -8.40
C CYS A 377 -2.03 -18.83 -9.62
N THR A 378 -2.57 -17.61 -9.45
CA THR A 378 -3.16 -16.79 -10.55
C THR A 378 -2.18 -16.58 -11.70
N HIS A 379 -0.90 -16.41 -11.42
CA HIS A 379 0.13 -16.27 -12.45
C HIS A 379 0.20 -17.46 -13.39
N ALA A 380 -0.01 -18.68 -12.88
CA ALA A 380 -0.03 -19.91 -13.68
C ALA A 380 -1.42 -20.14 -14.33
N ALA A 381 -2.49 -19.97 -13.56
CA ALA A 381 -3.85 -20.26 -14.00
C ALA A 381 -4.43 -19.24 -14.99
N VAL A 382 -3.89 -18.03 -15.03
CA VAL A 382 -4.40 -16.95 -15.88
C VAL A 382 -3.31 -16.43 -16.82
N LEU A 383 -2.17 -15.93 -16.29
CA LEU A 383 -1.19 -15.25 -17.13
C LEU A 383 -0.48 -16.19 -18.11
N GLN A 384 -0.19 -17.43 -17.69
CA GLN A 384 0.46 -18.42 -18.55
C GLN A 384 -0.51 -19.15 -19.49
N GLU A 385 -1.80 -19.21 -19.14
CA GLU A 385 -2.81 -19.91 -19.94
C GLU A 385 -3.41 -19.04 -21.04
N ARG A 386 -3.42 -17.72 -20.88
CA ARG A 386 -4.03 -16.80 -21.85
C ARG A 386 -3.01 -16.19 -22.77
N PRO A 387 -3.10 -16.44 -24.10
CA PRO A 387 -2.10 -15.99 -25.08
C PRO A 387 -2.04 -14.45 -25.24
N GLU A 388 -3.11 -13.73 -24.88
CA GLU A 388 -3.18 -12.28 -24.91
C GLU A 388 -2.51 -11.60 -23.68
N LEU A 389 -2.14 -12.39 -22.68
CA LEU A 389 -1.48 -11.89 -21.47
C LEU A 389 0.00 -12.25 -21.45
N SER A 390 0.76 -11.60 -20.60
CA SER A 390 2.19 -11.86 -20.42
C SER A 390 2.50 -12.38 -19.02
N TRP A 391 3.52 -13.24 -18.95
CA TRP A 391 4.11 -13.70 -17.70
C TRP A 391 5.65 -13.52 -17.74
N PRO A 392 6.29 -12.99 -16.70
CA PRO A 392 5.70 -12.41 -15.48
C PRO A 392 4.80 -11.20 -15.78
N ALA A 393 3.87 -10.89 -14.88
CA ALA A 393 3.06 -9.67 -14.95
C ALA A 393 3.96 -8.43 -14.97
N ASP A 394 3.56 -7.39 -15.70
CA ASP A 394 4.33 -6.14 -15.69
C ASP A 394 4.22 -5.42 -14.35
N LEU A 395 3.04 -5.45 -13.72
CA LEU A 395 2.78 -4.78 -12.44
C LEU A 395 1.77 -5.56 -11.59
N TYR A 396 2.08 -5.77 -10.30
CA TYR A 396 1.10 -6.06 -9.27
C TYR A 396 0.83 -4.79 -8.45
N LEU A 397 -0.45 -4.44 -8.25
CA LEU A 397 -0.89 -3.24 -7.56
C LEU A 397 -1.91 -3.59 -6.49
N GLU A 398 -1.56 -3.40 -5.22
CA GLU A 398 -2.42 -3.64 -4.07
C GLU A 398 -1.99 -2.80 -2.85
N GLY A 399 -2.74 -2.92 -1.75
CA GLY A 399 -2.41 -2.32 -0.47
C GLY A 399 -1.21 -2.94 0.23
N CYS A 400 -0.70 -2.25 1.22
CA CYS A 400 0.48 -2.66 1.99
C CYS A 400 0.27 -3.91 2.88
N ASP A 401 -0.96 -4.34 3.12
CA ASP A 401 -1.31 -5.60 3.78
C ASP A 401 -0.96 -6.82 2.92
N GLN A 402 -0.92 -6.68 1.59
CA GLN A 402 -0.70 -7.78 0.65
C GLN A 402 0.74 -8.32 0.65
N TYR A 403 1.66 -7.69 1.38
CA TYR A 403 2.97 -8.30 1.65
C TYR A 403 2.87 -9.63 2.43
N ARG A 404 1.81 -9.80 3.25
CA ARG A 404 1.45 -11.07 3.89
C ARG A 404 0.38 -11.86 3.16
N GLY A 405 -0.21 -11.31 2.11
CA GLY A 405 -1.26 -11.91 1.31
C GLY A 405 -0.77 -12.29 -0.09
N TRP A 406 -1.40 -11.69 -1.09
CA TRP A 406 -1.23 -12.07 -2.50
C TRP A 406 0.18 -11.87 -3.06
N PHE A 407 0.91 -10.82 -2.65
CA PHE A 407 2.30 -10.64 -3.11
C PHE A 407 3.17 -11.81 -2.69
N GLN A 408 3.07 -12.23 -1.43
CA GLN A 408 3.89 -13.32 -0.90
C GLN A 408 3.44 -14.68 -1.44
N SER A 409 2.13 -14.98 -1.47
CA SER A 409 1.63 -16.27 -1.95
C SER A 409 1.93 -16.48 -3.43
N SER A 410 1.76 -15.43 -4.27
CA SER A 410 2.15 -15.47 -5.69
C SER A 410 3.65 -15.69 -5.87
N LEU A 411 4.48 -15.00 -5.08
CA LEU A 411 5.93 -15.15 -5.12
C LEU A 411 6.36 -16.58 -4.78
N LEU A 412 5.86 -17.11 -3.67
CA LEU A 412 6.22 -18.46 -3.20
C LEU A 412 5.80 -19.54 -4.20
N THR A 413 4.57 -19.50 -4.72
CA THR A 413 4.09 -20.49 -5.69
C THR A 413 4.84 -20.40 -7.04
N SER A 414 5.16 -19.19 -7.48
CA SER A 414 5.91 -18.98 -8.72
C SER A 414 7.35 -19.44 -8.60
N VAL A 415 8.07 -19.03 -7.55
CA VAL A 415 9.47 -19.45 -7.35
C VAL A 415 9.57 -20.96 -7.17
N ALA A 416 8.69 -21.56 -6.35
CA ALA A 416 8.68 -23.01 -6.14
C ALA A 416 8.48 -23.80 -7.45
N THR A 417 7.74 -23.27 -8.41
CA THR A 417 7.43 -23.95 -9.68
C THR A 417 8.39 -23.60 -10.80
N THR A 418 8.75 -22.32 -10.96
CA THR A 418 9.46 -21.76 -12.10
C THR A 418 10.85 -21.20 -11.78
N GLY A 419 11.17 -20.95 -10.50
CA GLY A 419 12.40 -20.29 -10.06
C GLY A 419 12.42 -18.77 -10.26
N ARG A 420 11.28 -18.13 -10.58
CA ARG A 420 11.19 -16.70 -10.89
C ARG A 420 10.01 -16.05 -10.15
N ALA A 421 10.13 -14.74 -9.88
CA ALA A 421 9.00 -13.94 -9.41
C ALA A 421 7.89 -13.87 -10.48
N PRO A 422 6.60 -13.81 -10.07
CA PRO A 422 5.48 -13.77 -11.00
C PRO A 422 5.20 -12.38 -11.58
N TYR A 423 5.94 -11.38 -11.15
CA TYR A 423 5.79 -9.96 -11.49
C TYR A 423 7.16 -9.31 -11.69
N LYS A 424 7.20 -8.27 -12.54
CA LYS A 424 8.38 -7.43 -12.81
C LYS A 424 8.45 -6.25 -11.83
N ALA A 425 7.28 -5.71 -11.47
CA ALA A 425 7.15 -4.61 -10.53
C ALA A 425 5.99 -4.84 -9.55
N VAL A 426 6.12 -4.30 -8.35
CA VAL A 426 5.07 -4.25 -7.33
C VAL A 426 4.88 -2.80 -6.90
N CYS A 427 3.67 -2.27 -7.07
CA CYS A 427 3.29 -0.95 -6.60
C CYS A 427 2.35 -1.09 -5.41
N THR A 428 2.70 -0.44 -4.30
CA THR A 428 1.98 -0.58 -3.03
C THR A 428 1.41 0.76 -2.59
N HIS A 429 0.14 0.79 -2.24
CA HIS A 429 -0.52 1.97 -1.67
C HIS A 429 -0.83 1.80 -0.18
N GLY A 430 -0.97 2.95 0.52
CA GLY A 430 -1.45 3.02 1.90
C GLY A 430 -2.98 2.87 1.98
N TRP A 431 -3.53 3.13 3.16
CA TRP A 431 -4.96 3.10 3.43
C TRP A 431 -5.64 4.43 3.12
N VAL A 432 -6.91 4.37 2.74
CA VAL A 432 -7.77 5.55 2.70
C VAL A 432 -8.39 5.73 4.08
N VAL A 433 -8.09 6.85 4.71
CA VAL A 433 -8.57 7.22 6.05
C VAL A 433 -9.48 8.45 5.99
N ASP A 434 -10.27 8.68 7.02
CA ASP A 434 -11.13 9.85 7.09
C ASP A 434 -10.33 11.16 7.25
N GLY A 435 -11.01 12.30 7.27
CA GLY A 435 -10.37 13.61 7.40
C GLY A 435 -9.58 13.81 8.71
N LYS A 436 -9.82 12.97 9.73
CA LYS A 436 -9.08 12.97 11.00
C LYS A 436 -7.89 12.01 10.99
N GLY A 437 -7.78 11.15 9.99
CA GLY A 437 -6.76 10.11 9.89
C GLY A 437 -7.17 8.79 10.54
N GLU A 438 -8.46 8.59 10.81
CA GLU A 438 -8.97 7.33 11.35
C GLU A 438 -9.39 6.39 10.22
N VAL A 439 -9.14 5.08 10.42
CA VAL A 439 -9.62 4.04 9.51
C VAL A 439 -11.15 4.07 9.44
N MET A 440 -11.66 3.99 8.22
CA MET A 440 -13.09 4.04 7.96
C MET A 440 -13.80 2.73 8.33
N HIS A 441 -14.83 2.82 9.18
CA HIS A 441 -15.66 1.70 9.56
C HIS A 441 -17.16 2.07 9.47
N LYS A 442 -17.99 1.14 8.97
CA LYS A 442 -19.45 1.34 8.90
C LYS A 442 -20.05 1.63 10.28
N SER A 443 -19.55 0.97 11.33
CA SER A 443 -20.00 1.17 12.72
C SER A 443 -19.68 2.55 13.27
N LYS A 444 -18.63 3.23 12.75
CA LYS A 444 -18.26 4.60 13.16
C LYS A 444 -18.98 5.68 12.35
N GLY A 445 -19.63 5.31 11.24
CA GLY A 445 -20.33 6.25 10.35
C GLY A 445 -19.40 7.24 9.62
N ASN A 446 -18.10 6.91 9.51
CA ASN A 446 -17.08 7.76 8.86
C ASN A 446 -16.68 7.26 7.46
N VAL A 447 -17.44 6.35 6.89
CA VAL A 447 -17.18 5.80 5.55
C VAL A 447 -17.59 6.81 4.48
N VAL A 448 -16.70 7.08 3.52
CA VAL A 448 -16.99 7.84 2.30
C VAL A 448 -17.12 6.83 1.15
N LEU A 449 -18.30 6.72 0.59
CA LEU A 449 -18.56 5.81 -0.54
C LEU A 449 -18.19 6.46 -1.87
N PRO A 450 -17.52 5.74 -2.80
CA PRO A 450 -17.21 6.26 -4.13
C PRO A 450 -18.44 6.77 -4.89
N GLU A 451 -19.59 6.10 -4.76
CA GLU A 451 -20.86 6.47 -5.41
C GLU A 451 -21.37 7.84 -4.96
N GLU A 452 -21.18 8.20 -3.71
CA GLU A 452 -21.55 9.51 -3.15
C GLU A 452 -20.69 10.62 -3.77
N VAL A 453 -19.38 10.36 -3.91
CA VAL A 453 -18.45 11.29 -4.53
C VAL A 453 -18.75 11.44 -6.02
N ILE A 454 -18.96 10.32 -6.73
CA ILE A 454 -19.25 10.30 -8.16
C ILE A 454 -20.57 11.03 -8.46
N SER A 455 -21.61 10.80 -7.67
CA SER A 455 -22.93 11.45 -7.88
C SER A 455 -22.86 12.96 -7.69
N LYS A 456 -21.99 13.45 -6.79
CA LYS A 456 -21.88 14.87 -6.46
C LYS A 456 -20.86 15.64 -7.32
N TYR A 457 -19.73 15.03 -7.64
CA TYR A 457 -18.61 15.71 -8.29
C TYR A 457 -18.23 15.11 -9.66
N GLY A 458 -18.69 13.89 -9.97
CA GLY A 458 -18.29 13.12 -11.14
C GLY A 458 -17.08 12.21 -10.88
N ALA A 459 -16.94 11.17 -11.70
CA ALA A 459 -15.88 10.17 -11.56
C ALA A 459 -14.47 10.78 -11.74
N ASP A 460 -14.31 11.74 -12.65
CA ASP A 460 -13.01 12.37 -12.91
C ASP A 460 -12.47 13.15 -11.69
N VAL A 461 -13.35 13.73 -10.85
CA VAL A 461 -12.90 14.39 -9.63
C VAL A 461 -12.41 13.36 -8.60
N LEU A 462 -13.05 12.21 -8.50
CA LEU A 462 -12.58 11.11 -7.64
C LEU A 462 -11.21 10.59 -8.12
N ARG A 463 -11.08 10.36 -9.43
CA ARG A 463 -9.82 9.91 -10.05
C ARG A 463 -8.69 10.95 -9.86
N LEU A 464 -9.02 12.23 -10.02
CA LEU A 464 -8.08 13.32 -9.78
C LEU A 464 -7.66 13.41 -8.31
N TRP A 465 -8.58 13.13 -7.37
CA TRP A 465 -8.26 13.07 -5.96
C TRP A 465 -7.21 12.00 -5.68
N VAL A 466 -7.39 10.78 -6.18
CA VAL A 466 -6.40 9.69 -6.03
C VAL A 466 -5.05 10.12 -6.63
N ALA A 467 -5.04 10.66 -7.84
CA ALA A 467 -3.81 11.07 -8.53
C ALA A 467 -3.13 12.31 -7.92
N SER A 468 -3.84 13.12 -7.14
CA SER A 468 -3.30 14.35 -6.53
C SER A 468 -2.55 14.13 -5.22
N LEU A 469 -2.54 12.90 -4.71
CA LEU A 469 -1.98 12.55 -3.40
C LEU A 469 -0.77 11.62 -3.55
N ASP A 470 0.10 11.64 -2.56
CA ASP A 470 1.15 10.63 -2.41
C ASP A 470 0.54 9.35 -1.81
N PHE A 471 0.18 8.42 -2.69
CA PHE A 471 -0.47 7.16 -2.33
C PHE A 471 0.46 6.15 -1.62
N HIS A 472 1.76 6.38 -1.58
CA HIS A 472 2.71 5.53 -0.85
C HIS A 472 2.46 5.53 0.67
N ASN A 473 1.74 6.54 1.15
CA ASN A 473 1.31 6.71 2.53
C ASN A 473 -0.22 6.61 2.65
N ASP A 474 -0.72 6.60 3.89
CA ASP A 474 -2.15 6.70 4.13
C ASP A 474 -2.69 8.04 3.65
N VAL A 475 -3.78 7.99 2.88
CA VAL A 475 -4.39 9.16 2.26
C VAL A 475 -5.71 9.53 2.92
N ARG A 476 -5.87 10.83 3.20
CA ARG A 476 -7.09 11.34 3.83
C ARG A 476 -8.13 11.73 2.79
N VAL A 477 -9.39 11.47 3.09
CA VAL A 477 -10.53 11.96 2.32
C VAL A 477 -11.49 12.74 3.19
N SER A 478 -11.91 13.94 2.75
CA SER A 478 -12.98 14.73 3.36
C SER A 478 -13.79 15.48 2.31
N PRO A 479 -15.03 15.89 2.61
CA PRO A 479 -15.84 16.70 1.72
C PRO A 479 -15.19 18.00 1.30
N GLU A 480 -14.42 18.64 2.21
CA GLU A 480 -13.70 19.90 1.96
C GLU A 480 -12.59 19.71 0.96
N MET A 481 -11.80 18.64 1.09
CA MET A 481 -10.71 18.29 0.16
C MET A 481 -11.28 18.03 -1.24
N LEU A 482 -12.35 17.26 -1.34
CA LEU A 482 -13.02 16.97 -2.62
C LEU A 482 -13.59 18.25 -3.27
N LYS A 483 -14.15 19.17 -2.46
CA LYS A 483 -14.62 20.46 -2.96
C LYS A 483 -13.47 21.31 -3.52
N GLN A 484 -12.35 21.42 -2.80
CA GLN A 484 -11.17 22.16 -3.27
C GLN A 484 -10.64 21.58 -4.57
N LEU A 485 -10.58 20.26 -4.66
CA LEU A 485 -10.11 19.59 -5.86
C LEU A 485 -11.07 19.75 -7.06
N SER A 486 -12.38 19.81 -6.81
CA SER A 486 -13.36 20.14 -7.84
C SER A 486 -13.09 21.53 -8.46
N GLU A 487 -12.61 22.50 -7.69
CA GLU A 487 -12.19 23.81 -8.23
C GLU A 487 -10.91 23.67 -9.10
N ALA A 488 -9.93 22.87 -8.67
CA ALA A 488 -8.73 22.59 -9.46
C ALA A 488 -9.10 21.88 -10.79
N TYR A 489 -9.98 20.90 -10.75
CA TYR A 489 -10.54 20.24 -11.94
C TYR A 489 -11.16 21.26 -12.91
N ARG A 490 -11.99 22.19 -12.38
CA ARG A 490 -12.62 23.23 -13.21
C ARG A 490 -11.60 24.12 -13.91
N LYS A 491 -10.46 24.41 -13.29
CA LYS A 491 -9.39 25.18 -13.91
C LYS A 491 -8.84 24.48 -15.16
N ILE A 492 -8.52 23.19 -15.05
CA ILE A 492 -8.04 22.38 -16.17
C ILE A 492 -9.10 22.33 -17.28
N ARG A 493 -10.35 22.02 -16.92
CA ARG A 493 -11.47 21.95 -17.87
C ARG A 493 -11.73 23.30 -18.58
N ASN A 494 -11.65 24.41 -17.85
CA ASN A 494 -11.87 25.74 -18.43
C ASN A 494 -10.77 26.12 -19.42
N THR A 495 -9.51 25.73 -19.19
CA THR A 495 -8.41 25.91 -20.14
C THR A 495 -8.76 25.21 -21.47
N ALA A 496 -9.12 23.92 -21.41
CA ALA A 496 -9.51 23.18 -22.60
C ALA A 496 -10.75 23.79 -23.29
N ARG A 497 -11.77 24.19 -22.53
CA ARG A 497 -13.00 24.82 -23.05
C ARG A 497 -12.70 26.13 -23.79
N PHE A 498 -11.81 26.95 -23.25
CA PHE A 498 -11.41 28.21 -23.92
C PHE A 498 -10.75 27.92 -25.27
N ILE A 499 -9.82 26.98 -25.31
CA ILE A 499 -9.13 26.55 -26.50
C ILE A 499 -10.11 25.98 -27.54
N LEU A 500 -10.98 25.05 -27.15
CA LEU A 500 -12.01 24.49 -28.02
C LEU A 500 -12.89 25.57 -28.66
N GLY A 501 -13.33 26.56 -27.87
CA GLY A 501 -14.16 27.65 -28.37
C GLY A 501 -13.47 28.52 -29.45
N ASN A 502 -12.13 28.56 -29.45
CA ASN A 502 -11.36 29.33 -30.41
C ASN A 502 -10.85 28.50 -31.62
N LEU A 503 -10.96 27.16 -31.55
CA LEU A 503 -10.62 26.29 -32.67
C LEU A 503 -11.83 25.87 -33.51
N GLY A 504 -13.03 25.83 -32.91
CA GLY A 504 -14.26 25.35 -33.56
C GLY A 504 -15.20 26.46 -34.11
N ASN A 505 -14.91 27.75 -33.88
CA ASN A 505 -15.79 28.84 -34.28
C ASN A 505 -15.48 29.34 -35.72
N GLY A 506 -16.52 29.77 -36.46
CA GLY A 506 -16.40 30.26 -37.83
C GLY A 506 -16.08 29.13 -38.81
N ASP A 507 -15.12 29.36 -39.71
CA ASP A 507 -14.63 28.36 -40.67
C ASP A 507 -13.89 27.18 -40.03
N GLY A 508 -13.72 27.21 -38.71
CA GLY A 508 -12.99 26.23 -37.95
C GLY A 508 -11.47 26.24 -38.19
N PHE A 509 -10.74 25.51 -37.41
CA PHE A 509 -9.31 25.25 -37.59
C PHE A 509 -9.10 23.83 -38.04
N ASN A 510 -8.47 23.62 -39.19
CA ASN A 510 -8.13 22.29 -39.68
C ASN A 510 -6.62 22.05 -39.49
N PRO A 511 -6.23 21.12 -38.61
CA PRO A 511 -4.82 20.88 -38.31
C PRO A 511 -4.01 20.32 -39.49
N ASP A 512 -4.64 19.76 -40.52
CA ASP A 512 -3.93 19.28 -41.71
C ASP A 512 -3.56 20.40 -42.71
N THR A 513 -4.29 21.56 -42.68
CA THR A 513 -4.15 22.62 -43.69
C THR A 513 -3.79 23.98 -43.11
N ASP A 514 -4.18 24.27 -41.85
CA ASP A 514 -4.09 25.61 -41.26
C ASP A 514 -2.93 25.79 -40.29
N MET A 515 -2.14 24.73 -40.07
CA MET A 515 -0.96 24.79 -39.20
C MET A 515 0.10 25.75 -39.78
N VAL A 516 0.55 26.66 -38.94
CA VAL A 516 1.68 27.55 -39.22
C VAL A 516 2.98 26.89 -38.77
N ALA A 517 4.04 27.02 -39.57
CA ALA A 517 5.36 26.43 -39.26
C ALA A 517 5.94 27.04 -37.97
N LEU A 518 6.63 26.22 -37.14
CA LEU A 518 7.12 26.63 -35.81
C LEU A 518 8.09 27.84 -35.85
N ASP A 519 8.87 27.99 -36.89
CA ASP A 519 9.80 29.11 -37.09
C ASP A 519 9.08 30.46 -37.30
N LYS A 520 7.85 30.42 -37.81
CA LYS A 520 6.99 31.58 -38.04
C LYS A 520 6.10 31.96 -36.86
N LEU A 521 6.09 31.18 -35.80
CA LEU A 521 5.32 31.47 -34.58
C LEU A 521 5.91 32.68 -33.87
N SER A 522 5.03 33.45 -33.20
CA SER A 522 5.45 34.58 -32.35
C SER A 522 6.28 34.10 -31.15
N ASP A 523 6.97 35.03 -30.52
CA ASP A 523 7.71 34.74 -29.29
C ASP A 523 6.78 34.26 -28.15
N PHE A 524 5.53 34.75 -28.08
CA PHE A 524 4.51 34.25 -27.12
C PHE A 524 4.14 32.79 -27.38
N ASP A 525 3.95 32.45 -28.63
CA ASP A 525 3.61 31.09 -29.05
C ASP A 525 4.77 30.11 -28.75
N LYS A 526 6.00 30.50 -29.10
CA LYS A 526 7.20 29.72 -28.81
C LYS A 526 7.41 29.54 -27.33
N TRP A 527 7.17 30.58 -26.52
CA TRP A 527 7.24 30.50 -25.08
C TRP A 527 6.19 29.48 -24.54
N ALA A 528 4.94 29.58 -24.99
CA ALA A 528 3.89 28.65 -24.54
C ALA A 528 4.20 27.18 -24.90
N LEU A 529 4.75 26.94 -26.10
CA LEU A 529 5.16 25.59 -26.52
C LEU A 529 6.38 25.10 -25.72
N SER A 530 7.34 25.96 -25.38
CA SER A 530 8.47 25.54 -24.52
C SER A 530 8.02 25.15 -23.11
N ARG A 531 7.01 25.84 -22.57
CA ARG A 531 6.39 25.46 -21.29
C ARG A 531 5.67 24.13 -21.39
N LEU A 532 4.96 23.91 -22.52
CA LEU A 532 4.31 22.62 -22.81
C LEU A 532 5.34 21.50 -22.88
N ASP A 533 6.46 21.67 -23.56
CA ASP A 533 7.52 20.65 -23.67
C ASP A 533 8.06 20.24 -22.30
N SER A 534 8.25 21.22 -21.40
CA SER A 534 8.64 20.95 -20.02
C SER A 534 7.58 20.13 -19.25
N VAL A 535 6.30 20.40 -19.51
CA VAL A 535 5.18 19.66 -18.90
C VAL A 535 5.10 18.24 -19.47
N ILE A 536 5.25 18.07 -20.79
CA ILE A 536 5.26 16.75 -21.43
C ILE A 536 6.34 15.85 -20.81
N GLU A 537 7.57 16.35 -20.71
CA GLU A 537 8.67 15.60 -20.09
C GLU A 537 8.38 15.22 -18.65
N LYS A 538 7.97 16.21 -17.85
CA LYS A 538 7.71 15.99 -16.42
C LYS A 538 6.56 15.00 -16.20
N VAL A 539 5.48 15.11 -16.96
CA VAL A 539 4.32 14.24 -16.81
C VAL A 539 4.65 12.81 -17.25
N LYS A 540 5.33 12.63 -18.39
CA LYS A 540 5.76 11.30 -18.86
C LYS A 540 6.69 10.64 -17.84
N ALA A 541 7.71 11.36 -17.36
CA ALA A 541 8.62 10.85 -16.33
C ALA A 541 7.88 10.49 -15.02
N SER A 542 6.91 11.31 -14.61
CA SER A 542 6.11 11.05 -13.41
C SER A 542 5.22 9.81 -13.56
N TYR A 543 4.65 9.58 -14.74
CA TYR A 543 3.88 8.36 -15.00
C TYR A 543 4.75 7.10 -14.98
N GLU A 544 5.95 7.16 -15.57
CA GLU A 544 6.91 6.04 -15.52
C GLU A 544 7.38 5.73 -14.09
N ALA A 545 7.52 6.76 -13.25
CA ALA A 545 7.91 6.62 -11.85
C ALA A 545 6.72 6.29 -10.91
N PHE A 546 5.48 6.27 -11.40
CA PHE A 546 4.24 6.18 -10.61
C PHE A 546 4.03 7.36 -9.63
N ASP A 547 4.67 8.50 -9.87
CA ASP A 547 4.53 9.74 -9.09
C ASP A 547 3.37 10.60 -9.63
N PHE A 548 2.15 10.09 -9.61
CA PHE A 548 0.98 10.74 -10.23
C PHE A 548 0.69 12.14 -9.71
N TYR A 549 1.00 12.41 -8.43
CA TYR A 549 0.82 13.75 -7.85
C TYR A 549 1.72 14.80 -8.50
N LEU A 550 2.94 14.43 -8.93
CA LEU A 550 3.83 15.34 -9.68
C LEU A 550 3.27 15.62 -11.07
N ALA A 551 2.69 14.63 -11.74
CA ALA A 551 2.01 14.81 -13.02
C ALA A 551 0.81 15.77 -12.87
N TYR A 552 -0.03 15.56 -11.86
CA TYR A 552 -1.16 16.44 -11.55
C TYR A 552 -0.70 17.88 -11.31
N HIS A 553 0.30 18.10 -10.46
CA HIS A 553 0.79 19.44 -10.15
C HIS A 553 1.38 20.13 -11.38
N ALA A 554 2.11 19.44 -12.24
CA ALA A 554 2.64 19.97 -13.47
C ALA A 554 1.52 20.44 -14.41
N ILE A 555 0.50 19.60 -14.63
CA ILE A 555 -0.66 19.90 -15.48
C ILE A 555 -1.47 21.07 -14.90
N HIS A 556 -1.78 21.04 -13.61
CA HIS A 556 -2.56 22.09 -12.96
C HIS A 556 -1.85 23.42 -12.99
N SER A 557 -0.54 23.47 -12.68
CA SER A 557 0.26 24.68 -12.74
C SER A 557 0.31 25.25 -14.14
N PHE A 558 0.54 24.43 -15.15
CA PHE A 558 0.51 24.84 -16.55
C PHE A 558 -0.82 25.45 -16.94
N CYS A 559 -1.95 24.79 -16.63
CA CYS A 559 -3.27 25.31 -16.97
C CYS A 559 -3.60 26.62 -16.26
N VAL A 560 -3.19 26.79 -15.00
CA VAL A 560 -3.53 27.98 -14.21
C VAL A 560 -2.53 29.11 -14.44
N VAL A 561 -1.24 28.85 -14.29
CA VAL A 561 -0.20 29.90 -14.29
C VAL A 561 0.18 30.26 -15.72
N ASP A 562 0.64 29.25 -16.48
CA ASP A 562 1.17 29.52 -17.81
C ASP A 562 0.05 29.86 -18.83
N MET A 563 -1.08 29.10 -18.77
CA MET A 563 -2.15 29.28 -19.74
C MET A 563 -3.16 30.35 -19.30
N SER A 564 -3.92 30.13 -18.23
CA SER A 564 -5.04 31.00 -17.87
C SER A 564 -4.62 32.40 -17.43
N ASN A 565 -3.55 32.52 -16.63
CA ASN A 565 -3.09 33.79 -16.08
C ASN A 565 -2.15 34.54 -17.02
N PHE A 566 -1.69 33.91 -18.09
CA PHE A 566 -0.77 34.57 -19.01
C PHE A 566 -1.15 34.31 -20.48
N TYR A 567 -0.74 33.20 -21.09
CA TYR A 567 -0.80 33.03 -22.54
C TYR A 567 -2.20 33.23 -23.13
N LEU A 568 -3.22 32.57 -22.60
CA LEU A 568 -4.59 32.67 -23.11
C LEU A 568 -5.21 34.05 -22.89
N ASP A 569 -4.70 34.83 -21.94
CA ASP A 569 -5.16 36.20 -21.72
C ASP A 569 -4.58 37.14 -22.75
N ILE A 570 -3.29 37.08 -23.01
CA ILE A 570 -2.58 37.99 -23.92
C ILE A 570 -2.90 37.72 -25.39
N VAL A 571 -3.22 36.49 -25.80
CA VAL A 571 -3.55 36.17 -27.20
C VAL A 571 -4.98 36.50 -27.59
N LYS A 572 -5.84 36.95 -26.66
CA LYS A 572 -7.22 37.38 -26.95
C LYS A 572 -7.28 38.50 -27.96
N ASP A 573 -6.35 39.46 -27.88
CA ASP A 573 -6.28 40.55 -28.85
C ASP A 573 -6.05 40.01 -30.26
N THR A 574 -5.09 39.13 -30.46
CA THR A 574 -4.83 38.46 -31.75
C THR A 574 -6.03 37.61 -32.22
N LEU A 575 -6.63 36.84 -31.35
CA LEU A 575 -7.76 35.94 -31.68
C LEU A 575 -9.01 36.72 -32.12
N TYR A 576 -9.29 37.86 -31.48
CA TYR A 576 -10.56 38.58 -31.68
C TYR A 576 -10.40 39.89 -32.53
N CYS A 577 -9.18 40.40 -32.65
CA CYS A 577 -8.93 41.67 -33.30
C CYS A 577 -8.07 41.57 -34.57
N SER A 578 -7.45 40.43 -34.88
CA SER A 578 -6.80 40.18 -36.18
C SER A 578 -7.84 39.71 -37.23
N ALA A 579 -7.49 39.76 -38.51
CA ALA A 579 -8.33 39.28 -39.61
C ALA A 579 -8.52 37.74 -39.51
N GLU A 580 -9.67 37.25 -39.92
CA GLU A 580 -10.11 35.87 -39.68
C GLU A 580 -9.11 34.82 -40.19
N LYS A 581 -8.52 35.05 -41.36
CA LYS A 581 -7.56 34.11 -42.01
C LYS A 581 -6.10 34.64 -41.97
N SER A 582 -5.80 35.61 -41.10
CA SER A 582 -4.43 36.11 -40.98
C SER A 582 -3.46 35.04 -40.43
N GLU A 583 -2.21 35.10 -40.90
CA GLU A 583 -1.16 34.17 -40.44
C GLU A 583 -0.94 34.28 -38.92
N GLU A 584 -1.04 35.48 -38.34
CA GLU A 584 -0.91 35.73 -36.91
C GLU A 584 -1.99 35.01 -36.08
N ARG A 585 -3.25 35.07 -36.52
CA ARG A 585 -4.37 34.39 -35.86
C ARG A 585 -4.23 32.89 -36.03
N ARG A 586 -3.84 32.39 -37.21
CA ARG A 586 -3.57 30.98 -37.46
C ARG A 586 -2.38 30.46 -36.65
N ALA A 587 -1.34 31.27 -36.40
CA ALA A 587 -0.22 30.93 -35.53
C ALA A 587 -0.67 30.66 -34.08
N VAL A 588 -1.51 31.57 -33.54
CA VAL A 588 -2.09 31.37 -32.20
C VAL A 588 -2.97 30.11 -32.15
N GLN A 589 -3.83 29.91 -33.18
CA GLN A 589 -4.66 28.72 -33.26
C GLN A 589 -3.83 27.41 -33.37
N THR A 590 -2.72 27.45 -34.12
CA THR A 590 -1.76 26.34 -34.21
C THR A 590 -1.20 26.00 -32.82
N THR A 591 -0.74 26.99 -32.10
CA THR A 591 -0.21 26.81 -30.73
C THR A 591 -1.27 26.28 -29.79
N MET A 592 -2.49 26.82 -29.83
CA MET A 592 -3.62 26.34 -29.03
C MET A 592 -3.99 24.91 -29.36
N TYR A 593 -3.99 24.52 -30.64
CA TYR A 593 -4.25 23.14 -31.08
C TYR A 593 -3.20 22.19 -30.54
N ILE A 594 -1.90 22.50 -30.65
CA ILE A 594 -0.80 21.67 -30.14
C ILE A 594 -0.93 21.51 -28.62
N ILE A 595 -1.26 22.60 -27.91
CA ILE A 595 -1.46 22.55 -26.45
C ILE A 595 -2.66 21.64 -26.11
N LEU A 596 -3.79 21.78 -26.81
CA LEU A 596 -4.99 20.98 -26.53
C LEU A 596 -4.78 19.51 -26.82
N ASP A 597 -4.20 19.17 -27.97
CA ASP A 597 -3.90 17.80 -28.37
C ASP A 597 -2.94 17.13 -27.37
N SER A 598 -1.90 17.83 -26.96
CA SER A 598 -0.97 17.33 -25.95
C SER A 598 -1.64 17.19 -24.58
N LEU A 599 -2.38 18.20 -24.14
CA LEU A 599 -3.04 18.22 -22.82
C LEU A 599 -4.06 17.11 -22.70
N VAL A 600 -4.92 16.89 -23.71
CA VAL A 600 -5.96 15.85 -23.67
C VAL A 600 -5.35 14.46 -23.57
N ARG A 601 -4.24 14.21 -24.24
CA ARG A 601 -3.49 12.95 -24.16
C ARG A 601 -2.80 12.75 -22.81
N LEU A 602 -2.17 13.81 -22.26
CA LEU A 602 -1.50 13.76 -20.96
C LEU A 602 -2.46 13.54 -19.79
N VAL A 603 -3.68 14.12 -19.85
CA VAL A 603 -4.63 13.99 -18.73
C VAL A 603 -5.54 12.76 -18.85
N ALA A 604 -5.60 12.10 -20.00
CA ALA A 604 -6.49 10.96 -20.25
C ALA A 604 -6.36 9.81 -19.24
N PRO A 605 -5.18 9.43 -18.75
CA PRO A 605 -5.06 8.41 -17.72
C PRO A 605 -5.76 8.78 -16.40
N ILE A 606 -5.92 10.06 -16.10
CA ILE A 606 -6.55 10.57 -14.86
C ILE A 606 -7.98 11.05 -15.13
N LEU A 607 -8.16 12.02 -16.03
CA LEU A 607 -9.43 12.64 -16.37
C LEU A 607 -10.04 11.98 -17.61
N THR A 608 -10.28 10.69 -17.52
CA THR A 608 -10.64 9.83 -18.67
C THR A 608 -11.91 10.29 -19.37
N PHE A 609 -12.97 10.61 -18.63
CA PHE A 609 -14.26 11.03 -19.21
C PHE A 609 -14.19 12.42 -19.81
N THR A 610 -13.53 13.35 -19.13
CA THR A 610 -13.31 14.72 -19.63
C THR A 610 -12.46 14.72 -20.90
N SER A 611 -11.43 13.89 -20.96
CA SER A 611 -10.58 13.75 -22.13
C SER A 611 -11.34 13.18 -23.32
N ASP A 612 -12.19 12.19 -23.13
CA ASP A 612 -13.03 11.64 -24.20
C ASP A 612 -14.04 12.67 -24.71
N GLU A 613 -14.62 13.48 -23.81
CA GLU A 613 -15.50 14.59 -24.22
C GLU A 613 -14.74 15.66 -25.02
N ILE A 614 -13.55 16.08 -24.58
CA ILE A 614 -12.73 17.03 -25.32
C ILE A 614 -12.38 16.49 -26.69
N TRP A 615 -11.96 15.21 -26.76
CA TRP A 615 -11.59 14.54 -28.00
C TRP A 615 -12.70 14.58 -29.05
N LYS A 616 -13.96 14.37 -28.66
CA LYS A 616 -15.12 14.41 -29.57
C LYS A 616 -15.37 15.76 -30.21
N TYR A 617 -14.93 16.85 -29.57
CA TYR A 617 -15.23 18.22 -30.02
C TYR A 617 -14.03 18.98 -30.58
N MET A 618 -12.81 18.45 -30.42
CA MET A 618 -11.62 19.11 -30.97
C MET A 618 -11.41 18.76 -32.46
N PRO A 619 -10.74 19.62 -33.24
CA PRO A 619 -10.29 19.24 -34.58
C PRO A 619 -9.21 18.17 -34.51
N HIS A 620 -9.17 17.29 -35.53
CA HIS A 620 -8.27 16.16 -35.62
C HIS A 620 -7.41 16.20 -36.86
N LYS A 621 -6.18 15.67 -36.74
CA LYS A 621 -5.35 15.32 -37.90
C LYS A 621 -5.91 14.07 -38.58
N SER A 622 -5.69 13.96 -39.88
CA SER A 622 -6.05 12.75 -40.64
C SER A 622 -5.35 11.47 -40.15
N THR A 623 -4.30 11.62 -39.37
CA THR A 623 -3.56 10.50 -38.76
C THR A 623 -4.10 10.06 -37.41
N ASP A 624 -5.01 10.80 -36.79
CA ASP A 624 -5.56 10.51 -35.47
C ASP A 624 -6.58 9.37 -35.54
N ASP A 625 -6.57 8.49 -34.53
CA ASP A 625 -7.60 7.47 -34.34
C ASP A 625 -8.81 8.10 -33.64
N LEU A 626 -9.88 8.28 -34.38
CA LEU A 626 -11.10 8.95 -33.91
C LEU A 626 -11.93 8.13 -32.91
N ARG A 627 -11.60 6.89 -32.67
CA ARG A 627 -12.31 6.05 -31.66
C ARG A 627 -12.19 6.60 -30.25
N GLY A 628 -11.10 7.32 -29.94
CA GLY A 628 -10.89 7.96 -28.66
C GLY A 628 -9.41 8.19 -28.31
N VAL A 629 -9.15 8.98 -27.27
CA VAL A 629 -7.78 9.30 -26.84
C VAL A 629 -6.92 8.06 -26.58
N PRO A 630 -7.41 6.97 -25.93
CA PRO A 630 -6.57 5.81 -25.60
C PRO A 630 -6.01 5.05 -26.81
N PHE A 631 -6.55 5.29 -28.01
CA PHE A 631 -6.05 4.67 -29.24
C PHE A 631 -4.91 5.47 -29.89
N ASN A 632 -4.52 6.60 -29.29
CA ASN A 632 -3.45 7.46 -29.73
C ASN A 632 -2.28 7.46 -28.76
N GLN A 633 -1.09 7.78 -29.23
CA GLN A 633 0.11 7.80 -28.41
C GLN A 633 0.15 9.02 -27.47
N MET A 634 0.93 8.92 -26.39
CA MET A 634 1.31 10.07 -25.58
C MET A 634 2.03 11.11 -26.45
N PRO A 635 1.88 12.41 -26.13
CA PRO A 635 2.51 13.46 -26.94
C PRO A 635 4.04 13.41 -26.81
N GLU A 636 4.69 13.76 -27.90
CA GLU A 636 6.12 14.05 -27.92
C GLU A 636 6.35 15.56 -27.82
N LYS A 637 7.58 15.98 -27.52
CA LYS A 637 7.96 17.39 -27.54
C LYS A 637 7.60 18.03 -28.87
N THR A 638 7.23 19.30 -28.81
CA THR A 638 6.79 20.08 -29.99
C THR A 638 7.89 20.29 -31.02
N GLY A 639 9.15 20.23 -30.59
CA GLY A 639 10.31 20.52 -31.42
C GLY A 639 10.60 22.03 -31.57
N VAL A 640 9.98 22.89 -30.73
CA VAL A 640 10.33 24.29 -30.70
C VAL A 640 11.73 24.50 -30.14
N GLU A 641 12.60 25.14 -30.90
CA GLU A 641 13.97 25.43 -30.46
C GLU A 641 14.00 26.74 -29.65
N ILE A 642 14.49 26.68 -28.43
CA ILE A 642 14.59 27.76 -27.47
C ILE A 642 16.06 27.98 -27.08
N SER A 643 16.55 29.19 -27.28
CA SER A 643 17.90 29.60 -26.83
C SER A 643 17.89 30.00 -25.34
N ALA A 644 19.04 29.94 -24.69
CA ALA A 644 19.20 30.43 -23.33
C ALA A 644 18.90 31.94 -23.20
N GLU A 645 19.17 32.71 -24.27
CA GLU A 645 18.85 34.14 -24.33
C GLU A 645 17.33 34.35 -24.38
N PHE A 646 16.60 33.51 -25.12
CA PHE A 646 15.15 33.55 -25.16
C PHE A 646 14.54 33.23 -23.77
N GLU A 647 15.04 32.23 -23.08
CA GLU A 647 14.58 31.92 -21.69
C GLU A 647 14.88 33.11 -20.76
N ALA A 648 16.08 33.66 -20.82
CA ALA A 648 16.46 34.81 -19.99
C ALA A 648 15.56 36.04 -20.27
N LYS A 649 15.25 36.31 -21.55
CA LYS A 649 14.28 37.34 -21.97
C LYS A 649 12.94 37.16 -21.28
N TRP A 650 12.36 35.96 -21.39
CA TRP A 650 11.03 35.67 -20.85
C TRP A 650 10.99 35.67 -19.33
N ASN A 651 12.03 35.15 -18.68
CA ASN A 651 12.14 35.24 -17.22
C ASN A 651 12.16 36.68 -16.73
N LYS A 652 12.86 37.57 -17.45
CA LYS A 652 12.89 39.01 -17.15
C LYS A 652 11.53 39.66 -17.38
N ILE A 653 10.87 39.37 -18.51
CA ILE A 653 9.53 39.89 -18.81
C ILE A 653 8.54 39.48 -17.73
N HIS A 654 8.54 38.22 -17.29
CA HIS A 654 7.65 37.75 -16.22
C HIS A 654 7.92 38.43 -14.88
N ALA A 655 9.19 38.57 -14.48
CA ALA A 655 9.55 39.27 -13.24
C ALA A 655 9.08 40.74 -13.25
N VAL A 656 9.32 41.47 -14.36
CA VAL A 656 8.85 42.88 -14.52
C VAL A 656 7.31 42.91 -14.57
N ARG A 657 6.67 41.96 -15.24
CA ARG A 657 5.19 41.85 -15.28
C ARG A 657 4.58 41.75 -13.89
N ASP A 658 5.15 40.94 -13.01
CA ASP A 658 4.66 40.83 -11.64
C ASP A 658 4.70 42.17 -10.88
N ASP A 659 5.71 42.99 -11.09
CA ASP A 659 5.80 44.30 -10.50
C ASP A 659 4.83 45.30 -11.15
N VAL A 660 4.66 45.23 -12.49
CA VAL A 660 3.64 46.00 -13.20
C VAL A 660 2.24 45.69 -12.74
N LEU A 661 1.90 44.38 -12.54
CA LEU A 661 0.59 43.95 -12.06
C LEU A 661 0.27 44.48 -10.65
N LYS A 662 1.27 44.54 -9.76
CA LYS A 662 1.12 45.16 -8.43
C LYS A 662 0.87 46.64 -8.53
N ALA A 663 1.64 47.36 -9.36
CA ALA A 663 1.46 48.81 -9.60
C ALA A 663 0.09 49.13 -10.20
N LEU A 664 -0.40 48.28 -11.13
CA LEU A 664 -1.76 48.38 -11.70
C LEU A 664 -2.83 48.19 -10.61
N GLU A 665 -2.66 47.25 -9.69
CA GLU A 665 -3.62 47.03 -8.61
C GLU A 665 -3.67 48.19 -7.62
N GLU A 666 -2.53 48.79 -7.27
CA GLU A 666 -2.48 50.02 -6.46
C GLU A 666 -3.26 51.18 -7.14
N LYS A 667 -3.06 51.38 -8.45
CA LYS A 667 -3.77 52.43 -9.19
C LYS A 667 -5.27 52.10 -9.38
N ARG A 668 -5.64 50.84 -9.48
CA ARG A 668 -7.04 50.43 -9.50
C ARG A 668 -7.72 50.66 -8.14
N THR A 669 -7.05 50.34 -7.06
CA THR A 669 -7.54 50.62 -5.70
C THR A 669 -7.68 52.12 -5.45
N ALA A 670 -6.78 52.92 -5.98
CA ALA A 670 -6.84 54.40 -5.93
C ALA A 670 -7.89 55.03 -6.90
N GLY A 671 -8.57 54.23 -7.73
CA GLY A 671 -9.59 54.70 -8.66
C GLY A 671 -9.04 55.47 -9.89
N VAL A 672 -7.75 55.34 -10.18
CA VAL A 672 -7.11 55.99 -11.35
C VAL A 672 -7.46 55.27 -12.65
N ILE A 673 -7.53 53.94 -12.58
CA ILE A 673 -7.89 53.04 -13.68
C ILE A 673 -8.98 52.06 -13.24
N GLY A 674 -9.80 51.57 -14.18
CA GLY A 674 -10.79 50.51 -13.95
C GLY A 674 -10.30 49.15 -14.39
N LYS A 675 -9.78 49.06 -15.61
CA LYS A 675 -9.23 47.85 -16.24
C LYS A 675 -7.75 48.07 -16.57
N SER A 676 -7.01 46.99 -16.76
CA SER A 676 -5.59 47.09 -17.14
C SER A 676 -5.37 47.82 -18.47
N LEU A 677 -6.27 47.65 -19.44
CA LEU A 677 -6.22 48.35 -20.72
C LEU A 677 -6.53 49.86 -20.60
N ASP A 678 -7.03 50.35 -19.46
CA ASP A 678 -7.15 51.79 -19.22
C ASP A 678 -5.80 52.46 -18.88
N ALA A 679 -4.74 51.64 -18.73
CA ALA A 679 -3.43 52.08 -18.28
C ALA A 679 -2.41 52.27 -19.41
N GLY A 680 -1.61 53.33 -19.30
CA GLY A 680 -0.28 53.47 -19.87
C GLY A 680 0.77 53.19 -18.80
N VAL A 681 1.79 52.45 -19.12
CA VAL A 681 2.86 52.07 -18.20
C VAL A 681 4.19 52.66 -18.66
N THR A 682 4.92 53.30 -17.75
CA THR A 682 6.30 53.68 -17.97
C THR A 682 7.21 52.87 -17.05
N ILE A 683 8.13 52.14 -17.65
CA ILE A 683 9.18 51.39 -16.96
C ILE A 683 10.44 52.23 -16.95
N PHE A 684 11.03 52.38 -15.78
CA PHE A 684 12.33 53.01 -15.60
C PHE A 684 13.35 51.94 -15.27
N ALA A 685 14.44 51.87 -16.02
CA ALA A 685 15.53 50.93 -15.82
C ALA A 685 16.86 51.57 -16.25
N GLU A 686 17.98 51.10 -15.79
CA GLU A 686 19.31 51.61 -16.13
C GLU A 686 20.19 50.52 -16.75
N GLY A 687 21.23 50.91 -17.48
CA GLY A 687 22.24 50.01 -18.03
C GLY A 687 21.69 48.92 -18.93
N ALA A 688 22.11 47.66 -18.66
CA ALA A 688 21.72 46.52 -19.47
C ALA A 688 20.20 46.24 -19.43
N ASP A 689 19.53 46.52 -18.31
CA ASP A 689 18.09 46.31 -18.17
C ASP A 689 17.29 47.30 -19.04
N PHE A 690 17.74 48.52 -19.12
CA PHE A 690 17.15 49.49 -20.03
C PHE A 690 17.29 49.08 -21.50
N GLU A 691 18.49 48.66 -21.92
CA GLU A 691 18.74 48.20 -23.28
C GLU A 691 17.88 47.00 -23.66
N GLN A 692 17.83 46.02 -22.77
CA GLN A 692 17.00 44.81 -22.97
C GLN A 692 15.52 45.13 -23.07
N LEU A 693 14.95 45.83 -22.07
CA LEU A 693 13.51 46.10 -22.01
C LEU A 693 13.08 47.04 -23.17
N SER A 694 13.90 47.98 -23.56
CA SER A 694 13.63 48.86 -24.72
C SER A 694 13.60 48.09 -26.04
N GLY A 695 14.28 46.97 -26.11
CA GLY A 695 14.30 46.08 -27.27
C GLY A 695 13.12 45.13 -27.41
N TYR A 696 12.19 45.11 -26.43
CA TYR A 696 11.05 44.19 -26.41
C TYR A 696 9.74 44.89 -26.84
N PRO A 697 9.32 44.75 -28.10
CA PRO A 697 8.11 45.44 -28.61
C PRO A 697 6.82 44.82 -28.01
N GLU A 698 6.89 43.62 -27.43
CA GLU A 698 5.73 42.87 -26.95
C GLU A 698 5.28 43.26 -25.53
N LEU A 699 5.98 44.18 -24.84
CA LEU A 699 5.71 44.49 -23.42
C LEU A 699 4.26 44.95 -23.16
N ALA A 700 3.67 45.73 -24.03
CA ALA A 700 2.29 46.21 -23.87
C ALA A 700 1.30 45.05 -23.88
N GLN A 701 1.49 44.09 -24.77
CA GLN A 701 0.68 42.88 -24.85
C GLN A 701 0.96 41.96 -23.67
N ALA A 702 2.24 41.76 -23.31
CA ALA A 702 2.63 40.92 -22.16
C ALA A 702 2.03 41.42 -20.83
N PHE A 703 1.85 42.71 -20.68
CA PHE A 703 1.28 43.32 -19.46
C PHE A 703 -0.23 43.59 -19.57
N SER A 704 -0.82 43.33 -20.73
CA SER A 704 -2.23 43.61 -21.05
C SER A 704 -2.63 45.05 -20.77
N VAL A 705 -1.80 46.01 -21.22
CA VAL A 705 -2.00 47.46 -21.10
C VAL A 705 -2.04 48.16 -22.45
N SER A 706 -2.55 49.37 -22.52
CA SER A 706 -2.70 50.11 -23.81
C SER A 706 -1.36 50.42 -24.44
N TYR A 707 -0.36 50.82 -23.66
CA TYR A 707 1.02 51.06 -24.13
C TYR A 707 2.04 50.92 -22.99
N VAL A 708 3.29 50.67 -23.39
CA VAL A 708 4.44 50.65 -22.48
C VAL A 708 5.52 51.58 -23.04
N ASN A 709 6.06 52.45 -22.19
CA ASN A 709 7.25 53.22 -22.47
C ASN A 709 8.39 52.74 -21.59
N VAL A 710 9.59 52.60 -22.14
CA VAL A 710 10.78 52.28 -21.36
C VAL A 710 11.68 53.52 -21.36
N LYS A 711 12.07 53.97 -20.17
CA LYS A 711 12.91 55.16 -19.98
C LYS A 711 14.16 54.81 -19.16
N ASN A 712 15.27 55.46 -19.51
CA ASN A 712 16.48 55.34 -18.73
C ASN A 712 16.35 56.16 -17.44
N GLY A 713 16.60 55.52 -16.28
CA GLY A 713 16.51 56.14 -14.95
C GLY A 713 15.84 55.24 -13.91
N ALA A 714 15.62 55.82 -12.72
CA ALA A 714 15.06 55.09 -11.58
C ALA A 714 13.85 55.82 -10.94
N ASP A 715 13.19 56.72 -11.70
CA ASP A 715 12.20 57.68 -11.18
C ASP A 715 10.78 57.16 -11.13
N GLY A 716 10.58 55.85 -11.22
CA GLY A 716 9.25 55.22 -11.14
C GLY A 716 8.64 55.33 -9.75
N GLU A 717 7.31 55.51 -9.69
CA GLU A 717 6.53 55.64 -8.47
C GLU A 717 6.52 54.35 -7.66
N PHE A 718 6.45 53.17 -8.33
CA PHE A 718 6.42 51.84 -7.74
C PHE A 718 7.78 51.17 -7.89
N LYS A 719 8.35 50.70 -6.79
CA LYS A 719 9.56 49.88 -6.77
C LYS A 719 9.19 48.49 -6.30
N GLY A 720 9.28 47.54 -7.21
CA GLY A 720 8.89 46.12 -6.95
C GLY A 720 10.06 45.24 -6.50
N ALA A 721 9.99 43.97 -6.86
CA ALA A 721 10.99 42.98 -6.51
C ALA A 721 12.20 42.97 -7.47
N VAL A 722 12.05 43.50 -8.67
CA VAL A 722 13.14 43.56 -9.67
C VAL A 722 14.06 44.73 -9.34
N GLU A 723 15.27 44.44 -8.88
CA GLU A 723 16.27 45.44 -8.53
C GLU A 723 16.64 46.30 -9.76
N GLY A 724 16.74 47.60 -9.59
CA GLY A 724 17.08 48.52 -10.67
C GLY A 724 15.93 48.83 -11.62
N VAL A 725 14.72 48.28 -11.42
CA VAL A 725 13.53 48.55 -12.22
C VAL A 725 12.47 49.22 -11.35
N SER A 726 11.83 50.29 -11.88
CA SER A 726 10.69 50.94 -11.25
C SER A 726 9.61 51.27 -12.28
N VAL A 727 8.35 51.39 -11.81
CA VAL A 727 7.19 51.46 -12.67
C VAL A 727 6.32 52.69 -12.31
N THR A 728 5.87 53.42 -13.30
CA THR A 728 4.78 54.40 -13.14
C THR A 728 3.59 53.97 -13.99
N VAL A 729 2.40 53.97 -13.38
CA VAL A 729 1.14 53.69 -14.06
C VAL A 729 0.26 54.94 -14.09
N GLU A 730 -0.20 55.30 -15.27
CA GLU A 730 -1.07 56.42 -15.50
C GLU A 730 -2.31 56.01 -16.32
N LYS A 731 -3.33 56.84 -16.36
CA LYS A 731 -4.45 56.62 -17.27
C LYS A 731 -3.97 56.78 -18.71
N ALA A 732 -4.27 55.81 -19.56
CA ALA A 732 -3.83 55.77 -20.94
C ALA A 732 -4.41 56.96 -21.72
N ALA A 733 -3.59 57.55 -22.62
CA ALA A 733 -3.97 58.64 -23.49
C ALA A 733 -4.80 58.14 -24.70
N GLY A 734 -5.73 59.00 -25.16
CA GLY A 734 -6.60 58.72 -26.30
C GLY A 734 -7.93 58.09 -25.90
N GLU A 735 -8.84 57.94 -26.87
CA GLU A 735 -10.13 57.30 -26.68
C GLU A 735 -10.01 55.78 -26.73
N MET A 736 -10.96 55.07 -26.09
CA MET A 736 -11.02 53.62 -26.10
C MET A 736 -11.54 53.11 -27.46
N CYS A 737 -10.82 52.17 -28.05
CA CYS A 737 -11.28 51.46 -29.24
C CYS A 737 -12.34 50.43 -28.87
N GLU A 738 -13.54 50.49 -29.49
CA GLU A 738 -14.66 49.55 -29.16
C GLU A 738 -14.38 48.09 -29.52
N ARG A 739 -13.38 47.80 -30.39
CA ARG A 739 -13.05 46.42 -30.78
C ARG A 739 -11.93 45.81 -29.90
N CYS A 740 -10.79 46.49 -29.76
CA CYS A 740 -9.66 45.94 -28.99
C CYS A 740 -9.60 46.44 -27.54
N TRP A 741 -10.45 47.44 -27.20
CA TRP A 741 -10.55 48.06 -25.87
C TRP A 741 -9.29 48.77 -25.37
N SER A 742 -8.24 48.88 -26.20
CA SER A 742 -7.08 49.67 -25.87
C SER A 742 -7.36 51.14 -26.13
N HIS A 743 -6.80 52.03 -25.33
CA HIS A 743 -6.81 53.47 -25.57
C HIS A 743 -5.73 53.84 -26.57
N ALA A 744 -6.11 54.58 -27.60
CA ALA A 744 -5.17 55.00 -28.62
C ALA A 744 -5.53 56.38 -29.22
N PRO A 745 -4.54 57.25 -29.46
CA PRO A 745 -4.79 58.52 -30.13
C PRO A 745 -5.35 58.40 -31.56
N SER A 746 -5.22 57.23 -32.16
CA SER A 746 -5.71 56.93 -33.52
C SER A 746 -7.19 56.57 -33.59
N VAL A 747 -7.92 56.46 -32.48
CA VAL A 747 -9.36 56.27 -32.48
C VAL A 747 -10.01 57.50 -33.12
N GLY A 748 -10.91 57.25 -34.08
CA GLY A 748 -11.56 58.33 -34.83
C GLY A 748 -10.77 58.85 -36.05
N SER A 749 -9.58 58.28 -36.33
CA SER A 749 -8.81 58.68 -37.53
C SER A 749 -9.39 58.14 -38.84
N ASP A 750 -10.23 57.11 -38.80
CA ASP A 750 -10.87 56.50 -39.96
C ASP A 750 -12.34 56.96 -40.05
N ALA A 751 -12.74 57.64 -41.15
CA ALA A 751 -14.10 58.13 -41.29
C ALA A 751 -15.18 57.01 -41.39
N GLN A 752 -14.85 55.85 -41.89
CA GLN A 752 -15.76 54.70 -41.99
C GLN A 752 -15.94 54.01 -40.64
N TYR A 753 -14.94 54.03 -39.78
CA TYR A 753 -14.92 53.38 -38.49
C TYR A 753 -14.48 54.38 -37.37
N PRO A 754 -15.31 55.36 -37.03
CA PRO A 754 -14.89 56.46 -36.16
C PRO A 754 -14.67 56.07 -34.70
N HIS A 755 -15.11 54.87 -34.27
CA HIS A 755 -14.95 54.38 -32.91
C HIS A 755 -13.81 53.35 -32.81
N LEU A 756 -13.09 53.08 -33.89
CA LEU A 756 -11.98 52.12 -33.91
C LEU A 756 -10.63 52.83 -34.03
N CYS A 757 -9.60 52.20 -33.46
CA CYS A 757 -8.22 52.61 -33.70
C CYS A 757 -7.80 52.24 -35.15
N ALA A 758 -6.75 52.84 -35.64
CA ALA A 758 -6.27 52.68 -37.02
C ALA A 758 -6.02 51.19 -37.38
N ARG A 759 -5.47 50.40 -36.47
CA ARG A 759 -5.27 48.93 -36.62
C ARG A 759 -6.61 48.21 -36.84
N CYS A 760 -7.56 48.39 -35.94
CA CYS A 760 -8.84 47.70 -35.99
C CYS A 760 -9.67 48.12 -37.21
N ALA A 761 -9.61 49.43 -37.61
CA ALA A 761 -10.27 49.90 -38.82
C ALA A 761 -9.69 49.26 -40.10
N ALA A 762 -8.36 49.10 -40.17
CA ALA A 762 -7.71 48.39 -41.27
C ALA A 762 -8.15 46.93 -41.39
N VAL A 763 -8.24 46.19 -40.26
CA VAL A 763 -8.71 44.81 -40.22
C VAL A 763 -10.16 44.71 -40.70
N MET A 764 -11.05 45.59 -40.24
CA MET A 764 -12.46 45.58 -40.67
C MET A 764 -12.62 45.78 -42.18
N LYS A 765 -11.72 46.54 -42.81
CA LYS A 765 -11.69 46.73 -44.27
C LYS A 765 -11.22 45.48 -45.01
N LEU A 766 -10.32 44.69 -44.40
CA LEU A 766 -9.87 43.41 -44.96
C LEU A 766 -10.92 42.28 -44.84
N ASP A 767 -11.66 42.25 -43.75
CA ASP A 767 -12.67 41.20 -43.50
C ASP A 767 -13.97 41.43 -44.29
N LEU A 768 -14.25 42.66 -44.73
CA LEU A 768 -15.46 43.03 -45.49
C LEU A 768 -15.22 43.27 -46.99
N GLY A 769 -13.99 43.27 -47.44
CA GLY A 769 -13.60 43.36 -48.85
C GLY A 769 -13.29 42.03 -49.45
#